data_fa0bbb6551f8da91808458fa108a10a6
#
_entry.id   fa0bbb6551f8da91808458fa108a10a6
#
_cell.length_a   1.000
_cell.length_b   1.000
_cell.length_c   1.000
_cell.angle_alpha   90.00
_cell.angle_beta   90.00
_cell.angle_gamma   90.00
#
_symmetry.space_group_name_H-M   'P 1'
#
loop_
_entity.id
_entity.type
_entity.pdbx_description
1 polymer ?
#
loop_
_entity_poly.entity_id
_entity_poly.type
_entity_poly.pdbx_seq_one_letter_code
_entity_poly.pdbx_strand_id
1 'polypeptide(L)'
;MVNDELSALKASFDRAKAFLNAGDAKMAEDLCRKALSQVSNGDPNTQVLLCVALIRQGKSGSAVKRLKHALRMFPDFAPAHEELGNALLAQNKPEKALPCFKKAVDLNPKNASALITLGKIYKALGRKEEAQEIYQTVLELDPIQEKLASATQLFYRGEIEEAEKICREALQEKPDDVNGLKLLASIASKMEQREDAIILLQRAVELKPKFSGAWADLAETLSDSDEFGKALDAAQRVIKLQPNLPFGFMLRGTILGQSGNHEGAINAYREALKIEPNHIGSNMGLGNTLKTIGDYEESVSAYKKVIEFQPFFAEAYWSLANLKTYQFDQKEIAQMEDHIENPDIPDSNKAFFHIALANAKEKEKLFDKAWHHFDAGAFMRRKDEVYDSVQTQTTHDSLIEVFNKEFINEKRNLGHQSQAPIFIVGLPRSGSTLIEQILASHSQVEGTKELPDLSLLTRKLTKSKPRGIKFPNAALEMTDDEFIEYGESYLTTTKRHRSGSPYFIDKMPNNFANIGFLKLILPNAKVINACRHPLDSCISSYKQLFYKGQSWSYDLFEIAEYYLEYDRMMRHWHDAFPGEIMDFHYESVLDNQESETKKLLEYCGLEWEEQCLKFYETKRSINTASSEQVRQPLYKGAMYAWKNYESHIEPLIETLEPLLKNLTDDAKPQSLKEL
;
A
#
# COMPACT_ATOMS: atom_id res chain seq x y z
N MET A 1 -30.11 -59.48 -10.81
CA MET A 1 -28.91 -59.64 -9.96
C MET A 1 -27.76 -58.72 -10.44
N VAL A 2 -27.20 -58.87 -11.66
CA VAL A 2 -26.07 -58.00 -12.07
C VAL A 2 -26.44 -56.49 -12.20
N ASN A 3 -27.64 -56.15 -12.67
CA ASN A 3 -28.11 -54.76 -12.73
C ASN A 3 -28.39 -54.13 -11.35
N ASP A 4 -28.81 -54.95 -10.38
CA ASP A 4 -29.08 -54.47 -9.02
C ASP A 4 -27.78 -54.23 -8.25
N GLU A 5 -26.75 -55.05 -8.47
CA GLU A 5 -25.40 -54.87 -7.90
C GLU A 5 -24.71 -53.60 -8.44
N LEU A 6 -24.83 -53.35 -9.74
CA LEU A 6 -24.28 -52.13 -10.37
C LEU A 6 -24.99 -50.86 -9.87
N SER A 7 -26.30 -50.90 -9.70
CA SER A 7 -27.10 -49.80 -9.16
C SER A 7 -26.76 -49.52 -7.70
N ALA A 8 -26.56 -50.51 -6.88
CA ALA A 8 -26.15 -50.38 -5.48
C ALA A 8 -24.72 -49.86 -5.33
N LEU A 9 -23.81 -50.29 -6.22
CA LEU A 9 -22.44 -49.76 -6.28
C LEU A 9 -22.41 -48.27 -6.62
N LYS A 10 -23.15 -47.86 -7.65
CA LYS A 10 -23.25 -46.47 -8.08
C LYS A 10 -23.84 -45.60 -6.96
N ALA A 11 -24.92 -46.05 -6.31
CA ALA A 11 -25.51 -45.33 -5.17
C ALA A 11 -24.51 -45.14 -4.00
N SER A 12 -23.72 -46.21 -3.71
CA SER A 12 -22.69 -46.16 -2.68
C SER A 12 -21.52 -45.22 -3.05
N PHE A 13 -21.12 -45.21 -4.30
CA PHE A 13 -20.11 -44.30 -4.85
C PHE A 13 -20.56 -42.85 -4.72
N ASP A 14 -21.78 -42.51 -5.18
CA ASP A 14 -22.33 -41.15 -5.14
C ASP A 14 -22.46 -40.65 -3.70
N ARG A 15 -22.88 -41.52 -2.76
CA ARG A 15 -22.93 -41.17 -1.32
C ARG A 15 -21.54 -40.96 -0.73
N ALA A 16 -20.56 -41.80 -1.06
CA ALA A 16 -19.19 -41.65 -0.59
C ALA A 16 -18.58 -40.33 -1.12
N LYS A 17 -18.85 -39.98 -2.39
CA LYS A 17 -18.44 -38.69 -2.99
C LYS A 17 -19.09 -37.50 -2.28
N ALA A 18 -20.37 -37.60 -1.92
CA ALA A 18 -21.06 -36.55 -1.15
C ALA A 18 -20.44 -36.33 0.23
N PHE A 19 -20.12 -37.43 0.99
CA PHE A 19 -19.42 -37.30 2.27
C PHE A 19 -18.03 -36.74 2.14
N LEU A 20 -17.28 -37.10 1.09
CA LEU A 20 -15.98 -36.49 0.80
C LEU A 20 -16.10 -34.99 0.55
N ASN A 21 -17.11 -34.53 -0.18
CA ASN A 21 -17.37 -33.12 -0.44
C ASN A 21 -17.79 -32.37 0.83
N ALA A 22 -18.51 -33.03 1.73
CA ALA A 22 -18.87 -32.50 3.05
C ALA A 22 -17.72 -32.51 4.07
N GLY A 23 -16.53 -33.06 3.70
CA GLY A 23 -15.35 -33.12 4.57
C GLY A 23 -15.23 -34.36 5.43
N ASP A 24 -16.23 -35.27 5.40
CA ASP A 24 -16.21 -36.55 6.16
C ASP A 24 -15.50 -37.65 5.37
N ALA A 25 -14.18 -37.58 5.37
CA ALA A 25 -13.34 -38.57 4.69
C ALA A 25 -13.40 -39.96 5.35
N LYS A 26 -13.79 -40.07 6.64
CA LYS A 26 -13.90 -41.35 7.33
C LYS A 26 -15.13 -42.10 6.87
N MET A 27 -16.29 -41.44 6.82
CA MET A 27 -17.51 -42.03 6.32
C MET A 27 -17.40 -42.45 4.84
N ALA A 28 -16.72 -41.63 4.04
CA ALA A 28 -16.43 -41.96 2.64
C ALA A 28 -15.55 -43.22 2.51
N GLU A 29 -14.51 -43.36 3.36
CA GLU A 29 -13.68 -44.56 3.42
C GLU A 29 -14.53 -45.80 3.71
N ASP A 30 -15.38 -45.76 4.75
CA ASP A 30 -16.19 -46.89 5.18
C ASP A 30 -17.21 -47.31 4.10
N LEU A 31 -17.85 -46.37 3.44
CA LEU A 31 -18.76 -46.63 2.31
C LEU A 31 -18.03 -47.23 1.10
N CYS A 32 -16.86 -46.71 0.73
CA CYS A 32 -16.08 -47.29 -0.38
C CYS A 32 -15.61 -48.71 -0.06
N ARG A 33 -15.16 -48.98 1.17
CA ARG A 33 -14.76 -50.34 1.60
C ARG A 33 -15.93 -51.32 1.53
N LYS A 34 -17.11 -50.91 2.01
CA LYS A 34 -18.32 -51.72 1.95
C LYS A 34 -18.74 -52.01 0.50
N ALA A 35 -18.71 -51.01 -0.36
CA ALA A 35 -19.02 -51.19 -1.79
C ALA A 35 -18.04 -52.13 -2.48
N LEU A 36 -16.74 -52.01 -2.25
CA LEU A 36 -15.71 -52.86 -2.83
C LEU A 36 -15.75 -54.31 -2.32
N SER A 37 -16.27 -54.54 -1.13
CA SER A 37 -16.44 -55.91 -0.61
C SER A 37 -17.61 -56.72 -1.26
N GLN A 38 -18.48 -56.00 -2.00
CA GLN A 38 -19.65 -56.60 -2.65
C GLN A 38 -19.42 -56.87 -4.15
N VAL A 39 -18.26 -56.49 -4.72
CA VAL A 39 -17.94 -56.65 -6.14
C VAL A 39 -16.68 -57.48 -6.33
N SER A 40 -16.81 -58.60 -7.06
CA SER A 40 -15.74 -59.59 -7.22
C SER A 40 -14.52 -59.12 -8.03
N ASN A 41 -14.66 -58.14 -8.98
CA ASN A 41 -13.58 -57.67 -9.82
C ASN A 41 -13.09 -56.25 -9.52
N GLY A 42 -13.63 -55.64 -8.44
CA GLY A 42 -13.27 -54.26 -8.03
C GLY A 42 -13.66 -53.21 -9.05
N ASP A 43 -14.25 -52.10 -8.60
CA ASP A 43 -14.55 -50.96 -9.45
C ASP A 43 -13.41 -49.93 -9.35
N PRO A 44 -12.75 -49.55 -10.46
CA PRO A 44 -11.61 -48.62 -10.45
C PRO A 44 -11.98 -47.24 -9.91
N ASN A 45 -13.19 -46.76 -10.17
CA ASN A 45 -13.64 -45.44 -9.68
C ASN A 45 -13.80 -45.47 -8.14
N THR A 46 -14.42 -46.51 -7.58
CA THR A 46 -14.57 -46.65 -6.13
C THR A 46 -13.22 -46.88 -5.43
N GLN A 47 -12.28 -47.58 -6.08
CA GLN A 47 -10.91 -47.71 -5.56
C GLN A 47 -10.18 -46.40 -5.49
N VAL A 48 -10.27 -45.57 -6.53
CA VAL A 48 -9.69 -44.22 -6.54
C VAL A 48 -10.35 -43.33 -5.49
N LEU A 49 -11.69 -43.35 -5.37
CA LEU A 49 -12.40 -42.56 -4.36
C LEU A 49 -12.00 -42.97 -2.92
N LEU A 50 -11.81 -44.25 -2.67
CA LEU A 50 -11.27 -44.76 -1.40
C LEU A 50 -9.86 -44.19 -1.14
N CYS A 51 -9.01 -44.11 -2.16
CA CYS A 51 -7.66 -43.56 -2.01
C CYS A 51 -7.66 -42.05 -1.77
N VAL A 52 -8.57 -41.32 -2.41
CA VAL A 52 -8.79 -39.89 -2.10
C VAL A 52 -9.20 -39.71 -0.63
N ALA A 53 -10.11 -40.54 -0.12
CA ALA A 53 -10.52 -40.53 1.29
C ALA A 53 -9.36 -40.82 2.24
N LEU A 54 -8.47 -41.74 1.88
CA LEU A 54 -7.25 -42.05 2.65
C LEU A 54 -6.24 -40.90 2.63
N ILE A 55 -6.02 -40.25 1.48
CA ILE A 55 -5.13 -39.11 1.36
C ILE A 55 -5.60 -37.95 2.25
N ARG A 56 -6.90 -37.62 2.22
CA ARG A 56 -7.50 -36.58 3.06
C ARG A 56 -7.42 -36.88 4.58
N GLN A 57 -7.28 -38.14 4.96
CA GLN A 57 -7.04 -38.54 6.35
C GLN A 57 -5.54 -38.61 6.72
N GLY A 58 -4.62 -38.16 5.84
CA GLY A 58 -3.17 -38.26 6.06
C GLY A 58 -2.60 -39.68 5.86
N LYS A 59 -3.41 -40.67 5.44
CA LYS A 59 -2.99 -42.08 5.23
C LYS A 59 -2.41 -42.30 3.81
N SER A 60 -1.57 -41.35 3.33
CA SER A 60 -1.03 -41.36 1.96
C SER A 60 -0.21 -42.61 1.63
N GLY A 61 0.45 -43.22 2.61
CA GLY A 61 1.18 -44.49 2.43
C GLY A 61 0.27 -45.67 2.06
N SER A 62 -0.91 -45.77 2.66
CA SER A 62 -1.92 -46.80 2.35
C SER A 62 -2.56 -46.52 0.96
N ALA A 63 -2.79 -45.25 0.62
CA ALA A 63 -3.30 -44.86 -0.69
C ALA A 63 -2.32 -45.25 -1.80
N VAL A 64 -1.01 -44.98 -1.66
CA VAL A 64 0.02 -45.39 -2.63
C VAL A 64 0.03 -46.90 -2.87
N LYS A 65 -0.04 -47.71 -1.82
CA LYS A 65 -0.06 -49.18 -1.98
C LYS A 65 -1.30 -49.66 -2.78
N ARG A 66 -2.47 -49.10 -2.45
CA ARG A 66 -3.73 -49.45 -3.12
C ARG A 66 -3.78 -48.96 -4.56
N LEU A 67 -3.33 -47.74 -4.85
CA LEU A 67 -3.30 -47.20 -6.24
C LEU A 67 -2.33 -47.99 -7.10
N LYS A 68 -1.16 -48.38 -6.60
CA LYS A 68 -0.26 -49.27 -7.33
C LYS A 68 -0.88 -50.64 -7.60
N HIS A 69 -1.69 -51.16 -6.71
CA HIS A 69 -2.44 -52.43 -6.95
C HIS A 69 -3.51 -52.18 -8.01
N ALA A 70 -4.32 -51.14 -7.89
CA ALA A 70 -5.35 -50.79 -8.86
C ALA A 70 -4.78 -50.60 -10.28
N LEU A 71 -3.62 -49.95 -10.42
CA LEU A 71 -2.92 -49.75 -11.70
C LEU A 71 -2.33 -51.05 -12.30
N ARG A 72 -2.13 -52.10 -11.54
CA ARG A 72 -1.80 -53.44 -12.11
C ARG A 72 -3.02 -54.07 -12.81
N MET A 73 -4.22 -53.80 -12.28
CA MET A 73 -5.47 -54.31 -12.85
C MET A 73 -5.99 -53.41 -13.97
N PHE A 74 -5.75 -52.08 -13.88
CA PHE A 74 -6.24 -51.03 -14.79
C PHE A 74 -5.11 -50.11 -15.16
N PRO A 75 -4.15 -50.51 -16.02
CA PRO A 75 -2.91 -49.74 -16.30
C PRO A 75 -3.16 -48.40 -16.95
N ASP A 76 -4.20 -48.24 -17.73
CA ASP A 76 -4.51 -47.04 -18.51
C ASP A 76 -5.68 -46.24 -17.89
N PHE A 77 -5.87 -46.37 -16.57
CA PHE A 77 -6.89 -45.61 -15.86
C PHE A 77 -6.31 -44.28 -15.35
N ALA A 78 -6.46 -43.21 -16.12
CA ALA A 78 -5.88 -41.88 -15.88
C ALA A 78 -6.15 -41.34 -14.44
N PRO A 79 -7.38 -41.47 -13.83
CA PRO A 79 -7.62 -41.00 -12.47
C PRO A 79 -6.76 -41.69 -11.42
N ALA A 80 -6.42 -42.99 -11.60
CA ALA A 80 -5.57 -43.68 -10.65
C ALA A 80 -4.11 -43.23 -10.71
N HIS A 81 -3.60 -42.84 -11.90
CA HIS A 81 -2.29 -42.25 -12.05
C HIS A 81 -2.25 -40.85 -11.41
N GLU A 82 -3.26 -40.03 -11.64
CA GLU A 82 -3.38 -38.69 -11.03
C GLU A 82 -3.37 -38.79 -9.49
N GLU A 83 -4.20 -39.64 -8.93
CA GLU A 83 -4.28 -39.79 -7.46
C GLU A 83 -3.04 -40.46 -6.87
N LEU A 84 -2.35 -41.34 -7.60
CA LEU A 84 -1.03 -41.85 -7.17
C LEU A 84 0.00 -40.71 -7.10
N GLY A 85 0.00 -39.81 -8.07
CA GLY A 85 0.79 -38.59 -8.04
C GLY A 85 0.46 -37.72 -6.83
N ASN A 86 -0.83 -37.47 -6.56
CA ASN A 86 -1.32 -36.73 -5.41
C ASN A 86 -0.88 -37.35 -4.08
N ALA A 87 -0.99 -38.68 -3.94
CA ALA A 87 -0.53 -39.38 -2.75
C ALA A 87 0.98 -39.29 -2.52
N LEU A 88 1.77 -39.25 -3.59
CA LEU A 88 3.22 -39.06 -3.53
C LEU A 88 3.62 -37.61 -3.21
N LEU A 89 2.89 -36.62 -3.74
CA LEU A 89 3.05 -35.21 -3.36
C LEU A 89 2.74 -34.99 -1.88
N ALA A 90 1.68 -35.61 -1.37
CA ALA A 90 1.34 -35.59 0.06
C ALA A 90 2.42 -36.22 0.97
N GLN A 91 3.36 -37.00 0.40
CA GLN A 91 4.58 -37.49 1.06
C GLN A 91 5.83 -36.65 0.79
N ASN A 92 5.66 -35.47 0.17
CA ASN A 92 6.77 -34.61 -0.24
C ASN A 92 7.78 -35.29 -1.18
N LYS A 93 7.29 -36.05 -2.19
CA LYS A 93 8.11 -36.80 -3.16
C LYS A 93 7.80 -36.39 -4.61
N PRO A 94 8.09 -35.14 -5.01
CA PRO A 94 7.72 -34.62 -6.33
C PRO A 94 8.39 -35.38 -7.48
N GLU A 95 9.66 -35.85 -7.33
CA GLU A 95 10.34 -36.65 -8.36
C GLU A 95 9.61 -37.97 -8.69
N LYS A 96 8.99 -38.59 -7.67
CA LYS A 96 8.21 -39.83 -7.84
C LYS A 96 6.79 -39.57 -8.33
N ALA A 97 6.24 -38.37 -8.08
CA ALA A 97 4.93 -37.96 -8.57
C ALA A 97 4.98 -37.59 -10.06
N LEU A 98 6.10 -37.06 -10.56
CA LEU A 98 6.27 -36.61 -11.94
C LEU A 98 5.86 -37.65 -12.99
N PRO A 99 6.36 -38.90 -12.98
CA PRO A 99 5.95 -39.91 -13.98
C PRO A 99 4.47 -40.28 -13.89
N CYS A 100 3.86 -40.17 -12.71
CA CYS A 100 2.45 -40.46 -12.54
C CYS A 100 1.58 -39.38 -13.22
N PHE A 101 1.89 -38.11 -13.03
CA PHE A 101 1.17 -37.02 -13.70
C PHE A 101 1.44 -36.98 -15.22
N LYS A 102 2.65 -37.31 -15.67
CA LYS A 102 2.93 -37.48 -17.10
C LYS A 102 2.00 -38.52 -17.71
N LYS A 103 1.93 -39.72 -17.12
CA LYS A 103 1.06 -40.79 -17.63
C LYS A 103 -0.43 -40.42 -17.53
N ALA A 104 -0.85 -39.69 -16.50
CA ALA A 104 -2.23 -39.20 -16.39
C ALA A 104 -2.58 -38.21 -17.51
N VAL A 105 -1.66 -37.31 -17.87
CA VAL A 105 -1.81 -36.35 -18.98
C VAL A 105 -1.76 -37.05 -20.34
N ASP A 106 -0.84 -38.01 -20.54
CA ASP A 106 -0.78 -38.81 -21.77
C ASP A 106 -2.11 -39.55 -22.04
N LEU A 107 -2.75 -40.05 -20.98
CA LEU A 107 -4.03 -40.75 -21.08
C LEU A 107 -5.24 -39.82 -21.22
N ASN A 108 -5.14 -38.60 -20.69
CA ASN A 108 -6.16 -37.56 -20.78
C ASN A 108 -5.53 -36.18 -20.99
N PRO A 109 -5.14 -35.82 -22.21
CA PRO A 109 -4.44 -34.56 -22.52
C PRO A 109 -5.25 -33.27 -22.22
N LYS A 110 -6.58 -33.41 -22.08
CA LYS A 110 -7.47 -32.26 -21.76
C LYS A 110 -7.75 -32.08 -20.27
N ASN A 111 -7.11 -32.84 -19.40
CA ASN A 111 -7.27 -32.68 -17.96
C ASN A 111 -6.43 -31.50 -17.46
N ALA A 112 -7.03 -30.31 -17.45
CA ALA A 112 -6.40 -29.09 -16.97
C ALA A 112 -5.86 -29.19 -15.53
N SER A 113 -6.54 -29.95 -14.63
CA SER A 113 -6.08 -30.16 -13.25
C SER A 113 -4.75 -30.91 -13.20
N ALA A 114 -4.65 -32.00 -13.96
CA ALA A 114 -3.43 -32.81 -14.04
C ALA A 114 -2.28 -32.02 -14.69
N LEU A 115 -2.57 -31.25 -15.75
CA LEU A 115 -1.59 -30.36 -16.41
C LEU A 115 -1.08 -29.29 -15.45
N ILE A 116 -1.95 -28.57 -14.76
CA ILE A 116 -1.55 -27.54 -13.79
C ILE A 116 -0.64 -28.13 -12.71
N THR A 117 -0.99 -29.31 -12.20
CA THR A 117 -0.20 -30.00 -11.18
C THR A 117 1.15 -30.44 -11.73
N LEU A 118 1.19 -30.95 -12.97
CA LEU A 118 2.43 -31.28 -13.67
C LEU A 118 3.35 -30.08 -13.83
N GLY A 119 2.82 -28.93 -14.24
CA GLY A 119 3.57 -27.68 -14.33
C GLY A 119 4.14 -27.24 -12.98
N LYS A 120 3.36 -27.35 -11.88
CA LYS A 120 3.86 -27.07 -10.52
C LYS A 120 4.99 -28.02 -10.10
N ILE A 121 4.89 -29.32 -10.46
CA ILE A 121 5.97 -30.30 -10.19
C ILE A 121 7.23 -29.91 -10.96
N TYR A 122 7.14 -29.57 -12.22
CA TYR A 122 8.29 -29.12 -13.01
C TYR A 122 8.94 -27.88 -12.41
N LYS A 123 8.12 -26.89 -12.00
CA LYS A 123 8.60 -25.68 -11.32
C LYS A 123 9.33 -26.01 -10.00
N ALA A 124 8.76 -26.90 -9.19
CA ALA A 124 9.37 -27.33 -7.91
C ALA A 124 10.70 -28.07 -8.11
N LEU A 125 10.88 -28.73 -9.24
CA LEU A 125 12.10 -29.43 -9.64
C LEU A 125 13.11 -28.53 -10.38
N GLY A 126 12.86 -27.23 -10.50
CA GLY A 126 13.71 -26.28 -11.21
C GLY A 126 13.66 -26.37 -12.75
N ARG A 127 12.75 -27.14 -13.31
CA ARG A 127 12.60 -27.41 -14.76
C ARG A 127 11.64 -26.37 -15.35
N LYS A 128 12.16 -25.15 -15.56
CA LYS A 128 11.34 -23.97 -15.92
C LYS A 128 10.73 -24.06 -17.32
N GLU A 129 11.50 -24.54 -18.29
CA GLU A 129 11.09 -24.64 -19.70
C GLU A 129 9.91 -25.61 -19.85
N GLU A 130 10.00 -26.80 -19.26
CA GLU A 130 8.91 -27.77 -19.33
C GLU A 130 7.69 -27.32 -18.54
N ALA A 131 7.89 -26.58 -17.43
CA ALA A 131 6.76 -25.98 -16.73
C ALA A 131 6.02 -24.98 -17.61
N GLN A 132 6.75 -24.17 -18.38
CA GLN A 132 6.18 -23.17 -19.27
C GLN A 132 5.41 -23.80 -20.43
N GLU A 133 5.94 -24.86 -21.06
CA GLU A 133 5.22 -25.62 -22.11
C GLU A 133 3.89 -26.18 -21.61
N ILE A 134 3.89 -26.77 -20.41
CA ILE A 134 2.65 -27.32 -19.82
C ILE A 134 1.65 -26.20 -19.51
N TYR A 135 2.07 -25.06 -18.99
CA TYR A 135 1.17 -23.93 -18.73
C TYR A 135 0.61 -23.36 -20.03
N GLN A 136 1.41 -23.31 -21.10
CA GLN A 136 0.92 -22.91 -22.43
C GLN A 136 -0.17 -23.84 -22.93
N THR A 137 0.02 -25.16 -22.78
CA THR A 137 -1.01 -26.16 -23.14
C THR A 137 -2.31 -25.96 -22.35
N VAL A 138 -2.21 -25.58 -21.05
CA VAL A 138 -3.40 -25.27 -20.23
C VAL A 138 -4.15 -24.05 -20.76
N LEU A 139 -3.43 -23.00 -21.16
CA LEU A 139 -4.03 -21.79 -21.72
C LEU A 139 -4.76 -22.10 -23.05
N GLU A 140 -4.16 -22.90 -23.93
CA GLU A 140 -4.76 -23.31 -25.20
C GLU A 140 -6.06 -24.15 -25.05
N LEU A 141 -6.22 -24.85 -23.89
CA LEU A 141 -7.41 -25.61 -23.58
C LEU A 141 -8.59 -24.77 -23.04
N ASP A 142 -8.31 -23.58 -22.53
CA ASP A 142 -9.31 -22.64 -22.02
C ASP A 142 -9.04 -21.23 -22.56
N PRO A 143 -9.68 -20.85 -23.68
CA PRO A 143 -9.48 -19.53 -24.31
C PRO A 143 -9.74 -18.35 -23.37
N ILE A 144 -10.57 -18.54 -22.34
CA ILE A 144 -10.83 -17.51 -21.34
C ILE A 144 -9.60 -17.31 -20.45
N GLN A 145 -8.95 -18.40 -20.03
CA GLN A 145 -7.71 -18.31 -19.25
C GLN A 145 -6.56 -17.71 -20.06
N GLU A 146 -6.51 -17.93 -21.36
CA GLU A 146 -5.55 -17.27 -22.26
C GLU A 146 -5.78 -15.75 -22.29
N LYS A 147 -7.04 -15.30 -22.45
CA LYS A 147 -7.39 -13.87 -22.38
C LYS A 147 -7.02 -13.27 -21.02
N LEU A 148 -7.34 -13.96 -19.92
CA LEU A 148 -7.00 -13.49 -18.57
C LEU A 148 -5.48 -13.44 -18.30
N ALA A 149 -4.72 -14.38 -18.86
CA ALA A 149 -3.26 -14.35 -18.78
C ALA A 149 -2.68 -13.15 -19.57
N SER A 150 -3.20 -12.88 -20.77
CA SER A 150 -2.84 -11.70 -21.56
C SER A 150 -3.17 -10.40 -20.82
N ALA A 151 -4.38 -10.28 -20.28
CA ALA A 151 -4.78 -9.12 -19.49
C ALA A 151 -3.89 -8.94 -18.24
N THR A 152 -3.48 -10.04 -17.61
CA THR A 152 -2.56 -10.01 -16.47
C THR A 152 -1.19 -9.46 -16.88
N GLN A 153 -0.65 -9.86 -18.03
CA GLN A 153 0.64 -9.34 -18.52
C GLN A 153 0.56 -7.84 -18.82
N LEU A 154 -0.52 -7.39 -19.47
CA LEU A 154 -0.76 -5.96 -19.76
C LEU A 154 -0.87 -5.15 -18.45
N PHE A 155 -1.60 -5.67 -17.47
CA PHE A 155 -1.71 -5.04 -16.15
C PHE A 155 -0.33 -4.83 -15.49
N TYR A 156 0.55 -5.84 -15.50
CA TYR A 156 1.90 -5.70 -14.95
C TYR A 156 2.83 -4.81 -15.78
N ARG A 157 2.54 -4.61 -17.07
CA ARG A 157 3.24 -3.62 -17.92
C ARG A 157 2.73 -2.18 -17.72
N GLY A 158 1.65 -2.00 -16.96
CA GLY A 158 1.02 -0.70 -16.77
C GLY A 158 0.02 -0.30 -17.85
N GLU A 159 -0.26 -1.18 -18.82
CA GLU A 159 -1.24 -1.00 -19.90
C GLU A 159 -2.66 -1.28 -19.38
N ILE A 160 -3.12 -0.41 -18.45
CA ILE A 160 -4.28 -0.68 -17.59
C ILE A 160 -5.59 -0.72 -18.38
N GLU A 161 -5.79 0.19 -19.35
CA GLU A 161 -7.04 0.29 -20.14
C GLU A 161 -7.23 -0.94 -21.03
N GLU A 162 -6.16 -1.42 -21.67
CA GLU A 162 -6.26 -2.61 -22.53
C GLU A 162 -6.41 -3.89 -21.69
N ALA A 163 -5.75 -3.95 -20.52
CA ALA A 163 -5.96 -5.04 -19.56
C ALA A 163 -7.42 -5.11 -19.09
N GLU A 164 -8.04 -3.96 -18.79
CA GLU A 164 -9.45 -3.89 -18.40
C GLU A 164 -10.36 -4.40 -19.50
N LYS A 165 -10.16 -3.94 -20.74
CA LYS A 165 -10.97 -4.32 -21.89
C LYS A 165 -10.96 -5.83 -22.11
N ILE A 166 -9.76 -6.45 -22.18
CA ILE A 166 -9.62 -7.91 -22.38
C ILE A 166 -10.22 -8.69 -21.21
N CYS A 167 -10.02 -8.20 -19.96
CA CYS A 167 -10.59 -8.85 -18.79
C CYS A 167 -12.12 -8.80 -18.79
N ARG A 168 -12.73 -7.67 -19.19
CA ARG A 168 -14.18 -7.54 -19.34
C ARG A 168 -14.74 -8.45 -20.45
N GLU A 169 -14.04 -8.57 -21.59
CA GLU A 169 -14.41 -9.50 -22.66
C GLU A 169 -14.42 -10.95 -22.15
N ALA A 170 -13.40 -11.37 -21.42
CA ALA A 170 -13.35 -12.70 -20.81
C ALA A 170 -14.51 -12.93 -19.81
N LEU A 171 -14.87 -11.93 -19.02
CA LEU A 171 -15.98 -12.02 -18.07
C LEU A 171 -17.36 -11.94 -18.75
N GLN A 172 -17.49 -11.33 -19.93
CA GLN A 172 -18.74 -11.43 -20.74
C GLN A 172 -19.01 -12.86 -21.17
N GLU A 173 -17.97 -13.63 -21.52
CA GLU A 173 -18.10 -15.05 -21.88
C GLU A 173 -18.33 -15.94 -20.65
N LYS A 174 -17.71 -15.61 -19.49
CA LYS A 174 -17.80 -16.37 -18.24
C LYS A 174 -17.90 -15.44 -17.02
N PRO A 175 -19.09 -14.93 -16.73
CA PRO A 175 -19.30 -13.90 -15.68
C PRO A 175 -18.86 -14.32 -14.27
N ASP A 176 -18.86 -15.62 -13.99
CA ASP A 176 -18.51 -16.18 -12.68
C ASP A 176 -17.07 -16.75 -12.62
N ASP A 177 -16.19 -16.35 -13.56
CA ASP A 177 -14.79 -16.72 -13.48
C ASP A 177 -14.08 -15.96 -12.35
N VAL A 178 -13.73 -16.66 -11.27
CA VAL A 178 -13.18 -16.07 -10.05
C VAL A 178 -11.81 -15.42 -10.28
N ASN A 179 -11.00 -15.92 -11.22
CA ASN A 179 -9.72 -15.31 -11.55
C ASN A 179 -9.92 -14.02 -12.34
N GLY A 180 -10.90 -14.01 -13.26
CA GLY A 180 -11.30 -12.81 -13.99
C GLY A 180 -11.84 -11.72 -13.07
N LEU A 181 -12.75 -12.08 -12.15
CA LEU A 181 -13.28 -11.14 -11.16
C LEU A 181 -12.16 -10.55 -10.28
N LYS A 182 -11.23 -11.38 -9.82
CA LYS A 182 -10.08 -10.96 -9.02
C LYS A 182 -9.15 -10.01 -9.82
N LEU A 183 -8.85 -10.34 -11.08
CA LEU A 183 -8.02 -9.49 -11.95
C LEU A 183 -8.70 -8.15 -12.21
N LEU A 184 -10.00 -8.15 -12.56
CA LEU A 184 -10.74 -6.90 -12.79
C LEU A 184 -10.79 -6.04 -11.52
N ALA A 185 -10.90 -6.66 -10.35
CA ALA A 185 -10.84 -5.93 -9.07
C ALA A 185 -9.46 -5.29 -8.84
N SER A 186 -8.35 -6.00 -9.18
CA SER A 186 -7.00 -5.44 -9.09
C SER A 186 -6.82 -4.25 -10.05
N ILE A 187 -7.38 -4.36 -11.27
CA ILE A 187 -7.39 -3.27 -12.26
C ILE A 187 -8.21 -2.07 -11.72
N ALA A 188 -9.42 -2.31 -11.20
CA ALA A 188 -10.27 -1.28 -10.61
C ALA A 188 -9.58 -0.59 -9.42
N SER A 189 -8.89 -1.34 -8.56
CA SER A 189 -8.10 -0.78 -7.46
C SER A 189 -6.96 0.12 -7.96
N LYS A 190 -6.27 -0.28 -9.03
CA LYS A 190 -5.21 0.53 -9.67
C LYS A 190 -5.76 1.82 -10.26
N MET A 191 -7.01 1.80 -10.76
CA MET A 191 -7.76 2.96 -11.27
C MET A 191 -8.43 3.77 -10.15
N GLU A 192 -8.17 3.43 -8.89
CA GLU A 192 -8.77 4.04 -7.69
C GLU A 192 -10.31 3.88 -7.59
N GLN A 193 -10.87 2.91 -8.30
CA GLN A 193 -12.29 2.52 -8.27
C GLN A 193 -12.51 1.45 -7.18
N ARG A 194 -12.27 1.82 -5.91
CA ARG A 194 -12.23 0.86 -4.80
C ARG A 194 -13.57 0.20 -4.53
N GLU A 195 -14.68 0.93 -4.70
CA GLU A 195 -16.04 0.41 -4.51
C GLU A 195 -16.33 -0.74 -5.49
N ASP A 196 -15.99 -0.54 -6.77
CA ASP A 196 -16.16 -1.59 -7.80
C ASP A 196 -15.26 -2.80 -7.50
N ALA A 197 -14.02 -2.57 -7.06
CA ALA A 197 -13.12 -3.64 -6.66
C ALA A 197 -13.68 -4.47 -5.49
N ILE A 198 -14.25 -3.83 -4.48
CA ILE A 198 -14.89 -4.50 -3.34
C ILE A 198 -16.05 -5.38 -3.81
N ILE A 199 -16.93 -4.87 -4.68
CA ILE A 199 -18.08 -5.62 -5.21
C ILE A 199 -17.60 -6.87 -5.97
N LEU A 200 -16.59 -6.72 -6.85
CA LEU A 200 -16.02 -7.83 -7.62
C LEU A 200 -15.39 -8.89 -6.72
N LEU A 201 -14.64 -8.48 -5.70
CA LEU A 201 -14.00 -9.39 -4.74
C LEU A 201 -15.01 -10.08 -3.83
N GLN A 202 -16.07 -9.39 -3.40
CA GLN A 202 -17.17 -10.00 -2.67
C GLN A 202 -17.82 -11.11 -3.50
N ARG A 203 -18.09 -10.85 -4.78
CA ARG A 203 -18.61 -11.87 -5.68
C ARG A 203 -17.64 -13.06 -5.84
N ALA A 204 -16.34 -12.80 -5.96
CA ALA A 204 -15.32 -13.84 -6.08
C ALA A 204 -15.28 -14.77 -4.85
N VAL A 205 -15.37 -14.22 -3.62
CA VAL A 205 -15.36 -15.02 -2.38
C VAL A 205 -16.67 -15.73 -2.13
N GLU A 206 -17.81 -15.23 -2.61
CA GLU A 206 -19.10 -15.93 -2.61
C GLU A 206 -19.05 -17.18 -3.49
N LEU A 207 -18.54 -17.04 -4.73
CA LEU A 207 -18.41 -18.13 -5.69
C LEU A 207 -17.40 -19.19 -5.23
N LYS A 208 -16.31 -18.78 -4.60
CA LYS A 208 -15.24 -19.67 -4.14
C LYS A 208 -14.77 -19.34 -2.73
N PRO A 209 -15.54 -19.70 -1.68
CA PRO A 209 -15.26 -19.32 -0.29
C PRO A 209 -13.91 -19.83 0.28
N LYS A 210 -13.30 -20.83 -0.36
CA LYS A 210 -11.98 -21.37 0.02
C LYS A 210 -10.81 -20.74 -0.73
N PHE A 211 -11.05 -19.73 -1.54
CA PHE A 211 -9.99 -19.04 -2.29
C PHE A 211 -9.34 -17.93 -1.44
N SER A 212 -8.30 -18.29 -0.70
CA SER A 212 -7.59 -17.38 0.23
C SER A 212 -7.07 -16.10 -0.46
N GLY A 213 -6.63 -16.18 -1.73
CA GLY A 213 -6.14 -15.03 -2.47
C GLY A 213 -7.21 -13.95 -2.70
N ALA A 214 -8.46 -14.33 -2.99
CA ALA A 214 -9.55 -13.37 -3.13
C ALA A 214 -9.95 -12.73 -1.78
N TRP A 215 -9.90 -13.49 -0.69
CA TRP A 215 -10.08 -12.95 0.66
C TRP A 215 -8.98 -11.97 1.06
N ALA A 216 -7.73 -12.24 0.65
CA ALA A 216 -6.60 -11.34 0.91
C ALA A 216 -6.76 -10.01 0.16
N ASP A 217 -7.04 -10.06 -1.14
CA ASP A 217 -7.26 -8.85 -1.95
C ASP A 217 -8.46 -8.05 -1.43
N LEU A 218 -9.55 -8.74 -1.00
CA LEU A 218 -10.69 -8.10 -0.38
C LEU A 218 -10.32 -7.40 0.94
N ALA A 219 -9.49 -8.03 1.77
CA ALA A 219 -9.02 -7.45 3.02
C ALA A 219 -8.17 -6.19 2.77
N GLU A 220 -7.25 -6.23 1.80
CA GLU A 220 -6.44 -5.09 1.41
C GLU A 220 -7.29 -3.95 0.86
N THR A 221 -8.21 -4.23 -0.08
CA THR A 221 -9.08 -3.21 -0.69
C THR A 221 -10.01 -2.56 0.34
N LEU A 222 -10.59 -3.34 1.26
CA LEU A 222 -11.40 -2.83 2.36
C LEU A 222 -10.56 -1.96 3.32
N SER A 223 -9.32 -2.35 3.61
CA SER A 223 -8.40 -1.57 4.44
C SER A 223 -8.04 -0.23 3.78
N ASP A 224 -7.77 -0.24 2.48
CA ASP A 224 -7.52 0.98 1.70
C ASP A 224 -8.74 1.90 1.60
N SER A 225 -9.93 1.37 1.89
CA SER A 225 -11.18 2.11 1.97
C SER A 225 -11.56 2.48 3.42
N ASP A 226 -10.63 2.29 4.37
CA ASP A 226 -10.81 2.50 5.81
C ASP A 226 -11.95 1.65 6.44
N GLU A 227 -12.42 0.60 5.75
CA GLU A 227 -13.41 -0.36 6.26
C GLU A 227 -12.75 -1.44 7.14
N PHE A 228 -11.95 -1.00 8.12
CA PHE A 228 -11.07 -1.87 8.91
C PHE A 228 -11.76 -3.07 9.58
N GLY A 229 -13.00 -2.92 10.05
CA GLY A 229 -13.75 -4.03 10.63
C GLY A 229 -13.96 -5.18 9.65
N LYS A 230 -14.46 -4.87 8.45
CA LYS A 230 -14.67 -5.86 7.39
C LYS A 230 -13.34 -6.41 6.86
N ALA A 231 -12.31 -5.56 6.77
CA ALA A 231 -10.96 -5.95 6.37
C ALA A 231 -10.38 -6.99 7.33
N LEU A 232 -10.52 -6.80 8.64
CA LEU A 232 -10.08 -7.75 9.66
C LEU A 232 -10.85 -9.08 9.59
N ASP A 233 -12.16 -9.05 9.31
CA ASP A 233 -12.95 -10.26 9.10
C ASP A 233 -12.46 -11.06 7.89
N ALA A 234 -12.15 -10.38 6.78
CA ALA A 234 -11.59 -11.00 5.58
C ALA A 234 -10.18 -11.59 5.85
N ALA A 235 -9.29 -10.86 6.54
CA ALA A 235 -7.98 -11.35 6.95
C ALA A 235 -8.10 -12.57 7.89
N GLN A 236 -9.08 -12.61 8.79
CA GLN A 236 -9.36 -13.76 9.63
C GLN A 236 -9.79 -14.98 8.82
N ARG A 237 -10.47 -14.79 7.67
CA ARG A 237 -10.76 -15.89 6.73
C ARG A 237 -9.48 -16.43 6.09
N VAL A 238 -8.54 -15.57 5.69
CA VAL A 238 -7.22 -15.99 5.18
C VAL A 238 -6.51 -16.87 6.23
N ILE A 239 -6.44 -16.42 7.49
CA ILE A 239 -5.82 -17.18 8.57
C ILE A 239 -6.49 -18.56 8.77
N LYS A 240 -7.82 -18.60 8.78
CA LYS A 240 -8.56 -19.87 8.92
C LYS A 240 -8.33 -20.84 7.76
N LEU A 241 -8.15 -20.33 6.54
CA LEU A 241 -7.88 -21.14 5.36
C LEU A 241 -6.43 -21.64 5.31
N GLN A 242 -5.48 -20.84 5.85
CA GLN A 242 -4.04 -21.10 5.80
C GLN A 242 -3.36 -20.81 7.15
N PRO A 243 -3.71 -21.55 8.24
CA PRO A 243 -3.27 -21.23 9.59
C PRO A 243 -1.76 -21.38 9.83
N ASN A 244 -1.08 -22.16 8.99
CA ASN A 244 0.35 -22.43 9.09
C ASN A 244 1.19 -21.52 8.16
N LEU A 245 0.60 -20.50 7.55
CA LEU A 245 1.31 -19.53 6.73
C LEU A 245 1.34 -18.17 7.42
N PRO A 246 2.49 -17.45 7.42
CA PRO A 246 2.64 -16.16 8.10
C PRO A 246 1.80 -15.06 7.46
N PHE A 247 1.48 -15.19 6.17
CA PHE A 247 0.86 -14.15 5.35
C PHE A 247 -0.46 -13.61 5.94
N GLY A 248 -1.36 -14.47 6.40
CA GLY A 248 -2.64 -14.03 6.96
C GLY A 248 -2.47 -13.21 8.26
N PHE A 249 -1.50 -13.56 9.08
CA PHE A 249 -1.16 -12.80 10.30
C PHE A 249 -0.47 -11.48 9.95
N MET A 250 0.42 -11.47 8.95
CA MET A 250 1.04 -10.26 8.42
C MET A 250 -0.05 -9.29 7.91
N LEU A 251 -0.97 -9.76 7.09
CA LEU A 251 -2.08 -8.97 6.56
C LEU A 251 -2.93 -8.36 7.68
N ARG A 252 -3.27 -9.15 8.70
CA ARG A 252 -3.97 -8.64 9.90
C ARG A 252 -3.15 -7.58 10.61
N GLY A 253 -1.83 -7.74 10.72
CA GLY A 253 -0.93 -6.75 11.30
C GLY A 253 -0.93 -5.44 10.54
N THR A 254 -0.89 -5.50 9.20
CA THR A 254 -0.94 -4.32 8.32
C THR A 254 -2.25 -3.56 8.51
N ILE A 255 -3.40 -4.24 8.50
CA ILE A 255 -4.72 -3.64 8.69
C ILE A 255 -4.84 -2.97 10.08
N LEU A 256 -4.37 -3.65 11.14
CA LEU A 256 -4.36 -3.09 12.48
C LEU A 256 -3.46 -1.85 12.59
N GLY A 257 -2.29 -1.86 11.95
CA GLY A 257 -1.40 -0.70 11.88
C GLY A 257 -2.05 0.49 11.18
N GLN A 258 -2.70 0.28 10.04
CA GLN A 258 -3.43 1.31 9.30
C GLN A 258 -4.62 1.87 10.09
N SER A 259 -5.30 1.04 10.89
CA SER A 259 -6.39 1.47 11.76
C SER A 259 -5.93 2.23 13.01
N GLY A 260 -4.60 2.32 13.26
CA GLY A 260 -4.02 2.94 14.45
C GLY A 260 -3.90 2.00 15.66
N ASN A 261 -4.32 0.74 15.54
CA ASN A 261 -4.12 -0.26 16.60
C ASN A 261 -2.72 -0.87 16.52
N HIS A 262 -1.72 -0.08 16.92
CA HIS A 262 -0.30 -0.47 16.80
C HIS A 262 0.07 -1.66 17.68
N GLU A 263 -0.49 -1.77 18.88
CA GLU A 263 -0.26 -2.92 19.78
C GLU A 263 -0.79 -4.21 19.14
N GLY A 264 -2.01 -4.18 18.62
CA GLY A 264 -2.59 -5.30 17.87
C GLY A 264 -1.76 -5.68 16.65
N ALA A 265 -1.22 -4.68 15.93
CA ALA A 265 -0.36 -4.90 14.76
C ALA A 265 0.94 -5.62 15.15
N ILE A 266 1.64 -5.13 16.18
CA ILE A 266 2.86 -5.74 16.71
C ILE A 266 2.61 -7.21 17.09
N ASN A 267 1.52 -7.49 17.81
CA ASN A 267 1.15 -8.83 18.20
C ASN A 267 0.89 -9.72 16.97
N ALA A 268 0.18 -9.22 15.97
CA ALA A 268 -0.10 -9.98 14.74
C ALA A 268 1.18 -10.30 13.94
N TYR A 269 2.11 -9.35 13.81
CA TYR A 269 3.41 -9.60 13.17
C TYR A 269 4.24 -10.61 13.97
N ARG A 270 4.23 -10.54 15.29
CA ARG A 270 4.92 -11.52 16.13
C ARG A 270 4.33 -12.93 15.99
N GLU A 271 3.00 -13.06 15.82
CA GLU A 271 2.39 -14.37 15.50
C GLU A 271 2.84 -14.90 14.14
N ALA A 272 2.92 -14.05 13.12
CA ALA A 272 3.49 -14.43 11.83
C ALA A 272 4.95 -14.92 11.95
N LEU A 273 5.76 -14.24 12.76
CA LEU A 273 7.18 -14.55 12.98
C LEU A 273 7.41 -15.79 13.86
N LYS A 274 6.42 -16.23 14.65
CA LYS A 274 6.48 -17.55 15.29
C LYS A 274 6.37 -18.70 14.28
N ILE A 275 5.63 -18.48 13.19
CA ILE A 275 5.50 -19.47 12.11
C ILE A 275 6.74 -19.47 11.23
N GLU A 276 7.19 -18.29 10.82
CA GLU A 276 8.36 -18.09 9.96
C GLU A 276 9.19 -16.90 10.47
N PRO A 277 10.24 -17.15 11.29
CA PRO A 277 11.07 -16.08 11.87
C PRO A 277 11.70 -15.14 10.86
N ASN A 278 11.92 -15.62 9.63
CA ASN A 278 12.59 -14.92 8.54
C ASN A 278 11.61 -14.28 7.56
N HIS A 279 10.32 -14.23 7.88
CA HIS A 279 9.31 -13.64 6.99
C HIS A 279 9.55 -12.14 6.82
N ILE A 280 10.00 -11.75 5.63
CA ILE A 280 10.44 -10.36 5.31
C ILE A 280 9.33 -9.35 5.59
N GLY A 281 8.12 -9.54 5.02
CA GLY A 281 7.01 -8.61 5.19
C GLY A 281 6.60 -8.41 6.65
N SER A 282 6.68 -9.47 7.48
CA SER A 282 6.35 -9.35 8.91
C SER A 282 7.43 -8.62 9.70
N ASN A 283 8.72 -8.83 9.40
CA ASN A 283 9.80 -8.08 10.04
C ASN A 283 9.78 -6.60 9.61
N MET A 284 9.53 -6.30 8.33
CA MET A 284 9.36 -4.91 7.84
C MET A 284 8.16 -4.22 8.50
N GLY A 285 6.99 -4.89 8.51
CA GLY A 285 5.79 -4.34 9.14
C GLY A 285 5.94 -4.12 10.64
N LEU A 286 6.60 -5.04 11.34
CA LEU A 286 6.95 -4.90 12.76
C LEU A 286 7.87 -3.69 12.97
N GLY A 287 8.95 -3.58 12.18
CA GLY A 287 9.90 -2.46 12.26
C GLY A 287 9.22 -1.11 12.02
N ASN A 288 8.39 -1.00 10.98
CA ASN A 288 7.63 0.21 10.67
C ASN A 288 6.66 0.61 11.79
N THR A 289 5.96 -0.37 12.38
CA THR A 289 5.01 -0.11 13.47
C THR A 289 5.73 0.32 14.74
N LEU A 290 6.84 -0.32 15.10
CA LEU A 290 7.67 0.03 16.25
C LEU A 290 8.27 1.44 16.10
N LYS A 291 8.76 1.79 14.90
CA LYS A 291 9.20 3.16 14.58
C LYS A 291 8.08 4.17 14.82
N THR A 292 6.86 3.87 14.39
CA THR A 292 5.69 4.78 14.52
C THR A 292 5.36 5.06 15.98
N ILE A 293 5.49 4.09 16.88
CA ILE A 293 5.27 4.28 18.31
C ILE A 293 6.50 4.79 19.08
N GLY A 294 7.68 4.84 18.42
CA GLY A 294 8.93 5.35 18.98
C GLY A 294 9.81 4.29 19.66
N ASP A 295 9.53 3.01 19.48
CA ASP A 295 10.42 1.93 19.94
C ASP A 295 11.50 1.65 18.87
N TYR A 296 12.55 2.50 18.91
CA TYR A 296 13.58 2.48 17.87
C TYR A 296 14.53 1.29 17.99
N GLU A 297 14.81 0.79 19.20
CA GLU A 297 15.73 -0.33 19.40
C GLU A 297 15.18 -1.63 18.79
N GLU A 298 13.92 -1.95 19.11
CA GLU A 298 13.30 -3.15 18.53
C GLU A 298 13.03 -2.97 17.02
N SER A 299 12.73 -1.73 16.56
CA SER A 299 12.60 -1.41 15.14
C SER A 299 13.89 -1.70 14.36
N VAL A 300 15.04 -1.25 14.86
CA VAL A 300 16.37 -1.55 14.29
C VAL A 300 16.61 -3.06 14.23
N SER A 301 16.28 -3.78 15.31
CA SER A 301 16.43 -5.23 15.36
C SER A 301 15.62 -5.93 14.27
N ALA A 302 14.37 -5.48 14.04
CA ALA A 302 13.49 -6.05 13.02
C ALA A 302 14.04 -5.81 11.59
N TYR A 303 14.51 -4.58 11.27
CA TYR A 303 15.11 -4.30 9.96
C TYR A 303 16.44 -5.05 9.73
N LYS A 304 17.27 -5.16 10.77
CA LYS A 304 18.53 -5.93 10.68
C LYS A 304 18.29 -7.40 10.38
N LYS A 305 17.26 -8.01 10.93
CA LYS A 305 16.86 -9.38 10.56
C LYS A 305 16.52 -9.49 9.07
N VAL A 306 15.83 -8.51 8.49
CA VAL A 306 15.57 -8.52 7.04
C VAL A 306 16.88 -8.52 6.26
N ILE A 307 17.81 -7.64 6.61
CA ILE A 307 19.14 -7.54 5.95
C ILE A 307 19.92 -8.83 6.11
N GLU A 308 19.89 -9.47 7.26
CA GLU A 308 20.58 -10.74 7.52
C GLU A 308 20.11 -11.86 6.59
N PHE A 309 18.78 -11.97 6.37
CA PHE A 309 18.21 -13.03 5.53
C PHE A 309 18.16 -12.69 4.05
N GLN A 310 17.99 -11.41 3.73
CA GLN A 310 17.94 -10.91 2.36
C GLN A 310 18.77 -9.63 2.22
N PRO A 311 20.09 -9.76 2.08
CA PRO A 311 21.00 -8.61 2.00
C PRO A 311 20.70 -7.62 0.87
N PHE A 312 19.99 -8.06 -0.17
CA PHE A 312 19.59 -7.21 -1.31
C PHE A 312 18.29 -6.45 -1.09
N PHE A 313 17.63 -6.57 0.08
CA PHE A 313 16.36 -5.90 0.36
C PHE A 313 16.61 -4.44 0.73
N ALA A 314 16.76 -3.61 -0.28
CA ALA A 314 17.22 -2.22 -0.20
C ALA A 314 16.34 -1.34 0.72
N GLU A 315 15.01 -1.59 0.76
CA GLU A 315 14.08 -0.85 1.61
C GLU A 315 14.41 -0.96 3.11
N ALA A 316 15.03 -2.08 3.55
CA ALA A 316 15.42 -2.23 4.96
C ALA A 316 16.57 -1.28 5.33
N TYR A 317 17.56 -1.08 4.44
CA TYR A 317 18.64 -0.10 4.65
C TYR A 317 18.09 1.33 4.65
N TRP A 318 17.20 1.65 3.71
CA TRP A 318 16.52 2.95 3.69
C TRP A 318 15.69 3.19 4.96
N SER A 319 14.99 2.16 5.46
CA SER A 319 14.22 2.24 6.69
C SER A 319 15.11 2.50 7.91
N LEU A 320 16.30 1.88 7.98
CA LEU A 320 17.33 2.17 8.98
C LEU A 320 17.87 3.59 8.84
N ALA A 321 18.15 4.06 7.62
CA ALA A 321 18.62 5.42 7.36
C ALA A 321 17.60 6.49 7.79
N ASN A 322 16.30 6.19 7.66
CA ASN A 322 15.21 7.04 8.13
C ASN A 322 15.06 7.08 9.65
N LEU A 323 15.70 6.15 10.39
CA LEU A 323 15.92 6.31 11.81
C LEU A 323 17.14 7.23 12.00
N LYS A 324 16.88 8.50 12.31
CA LYS A 324 17.92 9.53 12.33
C LYS A 324 19.02 9.29 13.37
N THR A 325 18.72 8.49 14.39
CA THR A 325 19.67 8.04 15.43
C THR A 325 20.54 6.87 15.00
N TYR A 326 20.12 6.06 13.99
CA TYR A 326 20.90 4.90 13.54
C TYR A 326 22.14 5.32 12.77
N GLN A 327 23.28 4.72 13.09
CA GLN A 327 24.56 4.89 12.38
C GLN A 327 24.99 3.57 11.74
N PHE A 328 25.20 3.61 10.43
CA PHE A 328 25.74 2.45 9.71
C PHE A 328 27.20 2.21 10.07
N ASP A 329 27.55 0.96 10.27
CA ASP A 329 28.96 0.56 10.37
C ASP A 329 29.64 0.45 9.00
N GLN A 330 30.97 0.32 8.99
CA GLN A 330 31.77 0.26 7.74
C GLN A 330 31.43 -0.97 6.90
N LYS A 331 31.00 -2.07 7.52
CA LYS A 331 30.58 -3.28 6.79
C LYS A 331 29.25 -3.07 6.08
N GLU A 332 28.29 -2.45 6.75
CA GLU A 332 26.98 -2.11 6.16
C GLU A 332 27.15 -1.12 5.00
N ILE A 333 28.04 -0.13 5.14
CA ILE A 333 28.37 0.83 4.08
C ILE A 333 28.96 0.11 2.87
N ALA A 334 29.99 -0.72 3.07
CA ALA A 334 30.63 -1.47 1.98
C ALA A 334 29.63 -2.41 1.27
N GLN A 335 28.71 -3.05 2.01
CA GLN A 335 27.66 -3.88 1.41
C GLN A 335 26.73 -3.07 0.51
N MET A 336 26.33 -1.87 0.94
CA MET A 336 25.46 -1.00 0.10
C MET A 336 26.22 -0.54 -1.16
N GLU A 337 27.50 -0.20 -1.04
CA GLU A 337 28.37 0.18 -2.18
C GLU A 337 28.48 -0.98 -3.19
N ASP A 338 28.73 -2.22 -2.72
CA ASP A 338 28.76 -3.42 -3.57
C ASP A 338 27.42 -3.68 -4.28
N HIS A 339 26.29 -3.43 -3.58
CA HIS A 339 24.95 -3.64 -4.15
C HIS A 339 24.62 -2.62 -5.25
N ILE A 340 25.10 -1.39 -5.13
CA ILE A 340 24.93 -0.36 -6.19
C ILE A 340 25.63 -0.78 -7.47
N GLU A 341 26.84 -1.35 -7.37
CA GLU A 341 27.62 -1.81 -8.52
C GLU A 341 27.07 -3.09 -9.16
N ASN A 342 26.21 -3.83 -8.48
CA ASN A 342 25.66 -5.09 -8.98
C ASN A 342 24.66 -4.85 -10.11
N PRO A 343 24.91 -5.37 -11.35
CA PRO A 343 24.01 -5.17 -12.49
C PRO A 343 22.68 -5.92 -12.37
N ASP A 344 22.59 -6.95 -11.52
CA ASP A 344 21.37 -7.74 -11.32
C ASP A 344 20.34 -7.03 -10.42
N ILE A 345 20.74 -5.93 -9.76
CA ILE A 345 19.82 -5.15 -8.91
C ILE A 345 19.18 -4.04 -9.75
N PRO A 346 17.84 -3.98 -9.79
CA PRO A 346 17.10 -2.93 -10.51
C PRO A 346 17.41 -1.52 -9.99
N ASP A 347 17.38 -0.51 -10.87
CA ASP A 347 17.62 0.90 -10.53
C ASP A 347 16.68 1.38 -9.40
N SER A 348 15.43 0.96 -9.41
CA SER A 348 14.46 1.29 -8.36
C SER A 348 14.90 0.83 -6.96
N ASN A 349 15.58 -0.32 -6.85
CA ASN A 349 16.15 -0.80 -5.60
C ASN A 349 17.48 -0.09 -5.28
N LYS A 350 18.30 0.21 -6.28
CA LYS A 350 19.55 0.97 -6.09
C LYS A 350 19.27 2.36 -5.52
N ALA A 351 18.16 3.00 -5.89
CA ALA A 351 17.76 4.29 -5.34
C ALA A 351 17.68 4.26 -3.79
N PHE A 352 17.16 3.19 -3.19
CA PHE A 352 17.11 3.05 -1.72
C PHE A 352 18.51 2.97 -1.10
N PHE A 353 19.43 2.21 -1.71
CA PHE A 353 20.82 2.12 -1.26
C PHE A 353 21.53 3.48 -1.36
N HIS A 354 21.35 4.19 -2.47
CA HIS A 354 21.90 5.52 -2.64
C HIS A 354 21.43 6.48 -1.55
N ILE A 355 20.14 6.53 -1.25
CA ILE A 355 19.60 7.41 -0.19
C ILE A 355 20.11 6.97 1.20
N ALA A 356 20.26 5.67 1.46
CA ALA A 356 20.83 5.20 2.73
C ALA A 356 22.29 5.61 2.88
N LEU A 357 23.11 5.45 1.83
CA LEU A 357 24.52 5.88 1.79
C LEU A 357 24.63 7.41 1.92
N ALA A 358 23.77 8.16 1.22
CA ALA A 358 23.75 9.63 1.32
C ALA A 358 23.53 10.07 2.78
N ASN A 359 22.57 9.48 3.49
CA ASN A 359 22.34 9.77 4.91
C ASN A 359 23.54 9.37 5.79
N ALA A 360 24.21 8.26 5.48
CA ALA A 360 25.43 7.86 6.19
C ALA A 360 26.55 8.89 5.99
N LYS A 361 26.82 9.30 4.75
CA LYS A 361 27.87 10.29 4.42
C LYS A 361 27.53 11.68 4.98
N GLU A 362 26.25 12.07 5.01
CA GLU A 362 25.83 13.34 5.63
C GLU A 362 26.13 13.37 7.13
N LYS A 363 25.90 12.25 7.85
CA LYS A 363 26.29 12.13 9.28
C LYS A 363 27.79 12.23 9.50
N GLU A 364 28.57 11.74 8.55
CA GLU A 364 30.05 11.91 8.55
C GLU A 364 30.48 13.33 8.13
N LYS A 365 29.52 14.23 7.81
CA LYS A 365 29.75 15.59 7.26
C LYS A 365 30.50 15.60 5.93
N LEU A 366 30.43 14.54 5.17
CA LEU A 366 30.99 14.42 3.82
C LEU A 366 29.94 14.83 2.79
N PHE A 367 29.60 16.14 2.79
CA PHE A 367 28.43 16.66 2.08
C PHE A 367 28.48 16.46 0.55
N ASP A 368 29.65 16.61 -0.09
CA ASP A 368 29.81 16.36 -1.52
C ASP A 368 29.55 14.88 -1.88
N LYS A 369 30.03 13.95 -1.04
CA LYS A 369 29.74 12.51 -1.23
C LYS A 369 28.29 12.20 -0.96
N ALA A 370 27.69 12.81 0.06
CA ALA A 370 26.27 12.67 0.35
C ALA A 370 25.42 13.17 -0.81
N TRP A 371 25.79 14.33 -1.39
CA TRP A 371 25.09 14.89 -2.54
C TRP A 371 25.12 13.96 -3.74
N HIS A 372 26.32 13.44 -4.09
CA HIS A 372 26.46 12.47 -5.18
C HIS A 372 25.46 11.29 -5.05
N HIS A 373 25.28 10.78 -3.85
CA HIS A 373 24.34 9.69 -3.62
C HIS A 373 22.88 10.18 -3.60
N PHE A 374 22.55 11.34 -3.04
CA PHE A 374 21.19 11.90 -3.13
C PHE A 374 20.78 12.10 -4.57
N ASP A 375 21.64 12.70 -5.40
CA ASP A 375 21.39 12.98 -6.80
C ASP A 375 21.22 11.69 -7.62
N ALA A 376 22.10 10.71 -7.44
CA ALA A 376 21.98 9.43 -8.10
C ALA A 376 20.67 8.70 -7.72
N GLY A 377 20.29 8.71 -6.44
CA GLY A 377 19.04 8.11 -5.97
C GLY A 377 17.80 8.83 -6.52
N ALA A 378 17.80 10.16 -6.55
CA ALA A 378 16.74 10.96 -7.13
C ALA A 378 16.61 10.71 -8.64
N PHE A 379 17.72 10.71 -9.39
CA PHE A 379 17.74 10.41 -10.82
C PHE A 379 17.14 9.03 -11.14
N MET A 380 17.51 8.01 -10.37
CA MET A 380 16.95 6.66 -10.56
C MET A 380 15.45 6.66 -10.28
N ARG A 381 15.01 7.32 -9.23
CA ARG A 381 13.59 7.40 -8.87
C ARG A 381 12.77 8.18 -9.90
N ARG A 382 13.34 9.27 -10.43
CA ARG A 382 12.68 10.12 -11.44
C ARG A 382 12.30 9.35 -12.71
N LYS A 383 13.04 8.29 -13.08
CA LYS A 383 12.72 7.44 -14.23
C LYS A 383 11.39 6.69 -14.07
N ASP A 384 11.02 6.36 -12.84
CA ASP A 384 9.80 5.62 -12.53
C ASP A 384 8.61 6.54 -12.21
N GLU A 385 8.86 7.85 -12.03
CA GLU A 385 7.84 8.84 -11.70
C GLU A 385 7.48 9.68 -12.92
N VAL A 386 6.17 9.90 -13.11
CA VAL A 386 5.66 10.79 -14.13
C VAL A 386 5.23 12.09 -13.47
N TYR A 387 5.91 13.18 -13.81
CA TYR A 387 5.53 14.54 -13.39
C TYR A 387 5.52 15.46 -14.61
N ASP A 388 4.49 16.32 -14.67
CA ASP A 388 4.30 17.31 -15.71
C ASP A 388 4.01 18.68 -15.04
N SER A 389 4.96 19.60 -15.09
CA SER A 389 4.84 20.93 -14.50
C SER A 389 3.78 21.76 -15.20
N VAL A 390 3.61 21.59 -16.52
CA VAL A 390 2.57 22.29 -17.30
C VAL A 390 1.18 21.84 -16.88
N GLN A 391 0.99 20.54 -16.63
CA GLN A 391 -0.28 20.02 -16.11
C GLN A 391 -0.56 20.56 -14.70
N THR A 392 0.45 20.67 -13.86
CA THR A 392 0.35 21.23 -12.51
C THR A 392 -0.07 22.71 -12.59
N GLN A 393 0.62 23.50 -13.41
CA GLN A 393 0.30 24.91 -13.64
C GLN A 393 -1.14 25.06 -14.17
N THR A 394 -1.54 24.30 -15.18
CA THR A 394 -2.89 24.34 -15.76
C THR A 394 -3.96 24.02 -14.69
N THR A 395 -3.68 23.09 -13.80
CA THR A 395 -4.58 22.74 -12.70
C THR A 395 -4.71 23.89 -11.72
N HIS A 396 -3.61 24.53 -11.35
CA HIS A 396 -3.60 25.70 -10.46
C HIS A 396 -4.26 26.92 -11.11
N ASP A 397 -4.04 27.16 -12.40
CA ASP A 397 -4.75 28.21 -13.16
C ASP A 397 -6.26 28.03 -13.08
N SER A 398 -6.74 26.81 -13.30
CA SER A 398 -8.18 26.48 -13.20
C SER A 398 -8.71 26.69 -11.77
N LEU A 399 -7.93 26.37 -10.75
CA LEU A 399 -8.32 26.61 -9.35
C LEU A 399 -8.41 28.11 -9.04
N ILE A 400 -7.44 28.91 -9.48
CA ILE A 400 -7.42 30.36 -9.30
C ILE A 400 -8.60 31.01 -10.05
N GLU A 401 -8.87 30.57 -11.29
CA GLU A 401 -9.97 31.09 -12.10
C GLU A 401 -11.33 30.82 -11.46
N VAL A 402 -11.58 29.59 -11.01
CA VAL A 402 -12.86 29.18 -10.41
C VAL A 402 -13.04 29.80 -9.02
N PHE A 403 -12.03 29.67 -8.15
CA PHE A 403 -12.10 30.22 -6.79
C PHE A 403 -11.55 31.63 -6.71
N ASN A 404 -12.01 32.51 -7.62
CA ASN A 404 -11.69 33.93 -7.60
C ASN A 404 -12.45 34.66 -6.48
N LYS A 405 -12.08 35.91 -6.21
CA LYS A 405 -12.69 36.73 -5.15
C LYS A 405 -14.21 36.90 -5.30
N GLU A 406 -14.70 37.02 -6.53
CA GLU A 406 -16.10 37.22 -6.81
C GLU A 406 -16.93 36.00 -6.40
N PHE A 407 -16.56 34.81 -6.87
CA PHE A 407 -17.21 33.56 -6.52
C PHE A 407 -17.11 33.25 -5.03
N ILE A 408 -15.93 33.47 -4.42
CA ILE A 408 -15.74 33.28 -2.99
C ILE A 408 -16.64 34.20 -2.18
N ASN A 409 -16.74 35.50 -2.52
CA ASN A 409 -17.58 36.44 -1.80
C ASN A 409 -19.08 36.14 -1.97
N GLU A 410 -19.51 35.66 -3.15
CA GLU A 410 -20.88 35.23 -3.40
C GLU A 410 -21.27 34.03 -2.54
N LYS A 411 -20.40 33.04 -2.42
CA LYS A 411 -20.66 31.78 -1.73
C LYS A 411 -20.14 31.73 -0.28
N ARG A 412 -19.57 32.81 0.18
CA ARG A 412 -19.00 32.92 1.53
C ARG A 412 -20.08 32.65 2.59
N ASN A 413 -19.75 31.85 3.60
CA ASN A 413 -20.59 31.49 4.74
C ASN A 413 -21.77 30.54 4.42
N LEU A 414 -21.91 30.02 3.21
CA LEU A 414 -22.92 29.01 2.90
C LEU A 414 -22.62 27.65 3.55
N GLY A 415 -21.36 27.30 3.71
CA GLY A 415 -20.91 25.98 4.20
C GLY A 415 -21.29 25.69 5.66
N HIS A 416 -20.93 24.52 6.12
CA HIS A 416 -21.19 24.05 7.48
C HIS A 416 -20.38 24.85 8.52
N GLN A 417 -21.04 25.40 9.54
CA GLN A 417 -20.48 26.39 10.47
C GLN A 417 -19.59 25.83 11.58
N SER A 418 -19.12 24.59 11.49
CA SER A 418 -18.24 23.98 12.49
C SER A 418 -16.89 24.72 12.57
N GLN A 419 -16.41 24.92 13.80
CA GLN A 419 -15.08 25.45 14.12
C GLN A 419 -14.09 24.34 14.51
N ALA A 420 -14.54 23.07 14.53
CA ALA A 420 -13.74 21.96 15.00
C ALA A 420 -12.49 21.63 14.13
N PRO A 421 -12.52 21.77 12.79
CA PRO A 421 -11.37 21.43 11.97
C PRO A 421 -10.26 22.49 12.01
N ILE A 422 -9.03 22.02 12.19
CA ILE A 422 -7.79 22.80 12.03
C ILE A 422 -6.99 22.14 10.91
N PHE A 423 -6.83 22.83 9.77
CA PHE A 423 -6.06 22.34 8.63
C PHE A 423 -4.65 22.85 8.69
N ILE A 424 -3.68 21.94 8.55
CA ILE A 424 -2.26 22.27 8.39
C ILE A 424 -1.87 21.92 6.96
N VAL A 425 -1.58 22.96 6.18
CA VAL A 425 -1.22 22.88 4.76
C VAL A 425 0.21 23.36 4.53
N GLY A 426 0.69 23.29 3.30
CA GLY A 426 2.00 23.77 2.90
C GLY A 426 2.73 22.76 2.02
N LEU A 427 4.05 22.84 1.96
CA LEU A 427 4.87 21.83 1.30
C LEU A 427 5.29 20.72 2.29
N PRO A 428 5.53 19.50 1.82
CA PRO A 428 6.22 18.48 2.63
C PRO A 428 7.55 19.03 3.16
N ARG A 429 7.92 18.63 4.37
CA ARG A 429 9.18 19.02 5.02
C ARG A 429 9.29 20.51 5.43
N SER A 430 8.19 21.27 5.40
CA SER A 430 8.13 22.66 5.87
C SER A 430 7.84 22.83 7.37
N GLY A 431 7.84 21.76 8.17
CA GLY A 431 7.57 21.84 9.61
C GLY A 431 6.11 21.54 10.00
N SER A 432 5.27 21.12 9.08
CA SER A 432 3.84 20.79 9.34
C SER A 432 3.63 19.78 10.48
N THR A 433 4.52 18.79 10.64
CA THR A 433 4.46 17.81 11.75
C THR A 433 4.81 18.46 13.10
N LEU A 434 5.67 19.47 13.12
CA LEU A 434 5.97 20.23 14.34
C LEU A 434 4.73 21.02 14.80
N ILE A 435 4.08 21.72 13.89
CA ILE A 435 2.84 22.47 14.17
C ILE A 435 1.77 21.51 14.72
N GLU A 436 1.57 20.39 14.03
CA GLU A 436 0.64 19.34 14.45
C GLU A 436 0.96 18.85 15.86
N GLN A 437 2.23 18.61 16.18
CA GLN A 437 2.63 18.09 17.47
C GLN A 437 2.46 19.13 18.60
N ILE A 438 2.75 20.40 18.34
CA ILE A 438 2.50 21.50 19.28
C ILE A 438 0.99 21.59 19.59
N LEU A 439 0.14 21.65 18.57
CA LEU A 439 -1.31 21.75 18.74
C LEU A 439 -1.92 20.49 19.38
N ALA A 440 -1.47 19.30 18.96
CA ALA A 440 -1.97 18.03 19.51
C ALA A 440 -1.48 17.77 20.96
N SER A 441 -0.62 18.63 21.50
CA SER A 441 -0.25 18.63 22.93
C SER A 441 -1.24 19.40 23.79
N HIS A 442 -2.12 20.20 23.16
CA HIS A 442 -3.19 20.92 23.87
C HIS A 442 -4.35 19.98 24.23
N SER A 443 -4.90 20.11 25.44
CA SER A 443 -5.93 19.21 26.00
C SER A 443 -7.23 19.14 25.18
N GLN A 444 -7.55 20.17 24.40
CA GLN A 444 -8.77 20.24 23.58
C GLN A 444 -8.56 19.85 22.11
N VAL A 445 -7.35 19.48 21.70
CA VAL A 445 -6.99 19.23 20.31
C VAL A 445 -6.52 17.79 20.12
N GLU A 446 -7.07 17.09 19.17
CA GLU A 446 -6.56 15.79 18.74
C GLU A 446 -5.88 15.87 17.37
N GLY A 447 -4.68 15.29 17.29
CA GLY A 447 -4.02 15.07 16.01
C GLY A 447 -4.57 13.81 15.35
N THR A 448 -4.88 13.89 14.06
CA THR A 448 -5.32 12.72 13.30
C THR A 448 -4.16 12.16 12.46
N LYS A 449 -4.33 12.09 11.16
CA LYS A 449 -3.31 11.68 10.18
C LYS A 449 -3.42 12.56 8.92
N GLU A 450 -2.66 12.28 7.90
CA GLU A 450 -2.87 12.86 6.56
C GLU A 450 -4.17 12.31 5.98
N LEU A 451 -5.27 13.11 6.05
CA LEU A 451 -6.60 12.66 5.67
C LEU A 451 -6.83 12.87 4.17
N PRO A 452 -7.24 11.82 3.43
CA PRO A 452 -7.59 11.95 2.01
C PRO A 452 -8.99 12.53 1.79
N ASP A 453 -9.75 12.79 2.85
CA ASP A 453 -11.18 13.06 2.82
C ASP A 453 -11.53 14.28 1.96
N LEU A 454 -10.75 15.35 2.01
CA LEU A 454 -11.01 16.53 1.16
C LEU A 454 -10.85 16.19 -0.34
N SER A 455 -9.80 15.46 -0.70
CA SER A 455 -9.60 15.01 -2.10
C SER A 455 -10.68 14.02 -2.54
N LEU A 456 -11.18 13.17 -1.66
CA LEU A 456 -12.30 12.27 -1.96
C LEU A 456 -13.58 13.05 -2.22
N LEU A 457 -13.82 14.15 -1.50
CA LEU A 457 -14.98 15.02 -1.72
C LEU A 457 -14.89 15.74 -3.08
N THR A 458 -13.74 16.24 -3.51
CA THR A 458 -13.58 16.86 -4.84
C THR A 458 -13.84 15.85 -5.97
N ARG A 459 -13.42 14.58 -5.79
CA ARG A 459 -13.76 13.49 -6.72
C ARG A 459 -15.24 13.15 -6.70
N LYS A 460 -15.88 13.09 -5.52
CA LYS A 460 -17.33 12.89 -5.37
C LYS A 460 -18.09 14.00 -6.10
N LEU A 461 -17.67 15.26 -5.92
CA LEU A 461 -18.26 16.40 -6.62
C LEU A 461 -18.15 16.25 -8.15
N THR A 462 -17.00 15.88 -8.66
CA THR A 462 -16.81 15.57 -10.09
C THR A 462 -17.78 14.50 -10.59
N LYS A 463 -17.97 13.42 -9.84
CA LYS A 463 -18.87 12.30 -10.22
C LYS A 463 -20.35 12.68 -10.13
N SER A 464 -20.74 13.64 -9.27
CA SER A 464 -22.13 14.07 -9.09
C SER A 464 -22.62 15.03 -10.16
N LYS A 465 -21.72 15.64 -10.95
CA LYS A 465 -22.04 16.62 -11.99
C LYS A 465 -22.12 15.98 -13.38
N PRO A 466 -22.74 16.65 -14.37
CA PRO A 466 -22.85 16.15 -15.74
C PRO A 466 -21.51 15.73 -16.33
N ARG A 467 -21.54 14.71 -17.20
CA ARG A 467 -20.34 14.16 -17.83
C ARG A 467 -19.52 15.25 -18.54
N GLY A 468 -18.25 15.37 -18.19
CA GLY A 468 -17.31 16.34 -18.77
C GLY A 468 -17.00 17.52 -17.84
N ILE A 469 -17.80 17.78 -16.82
CA ILE A 469 -17.52 18.82 -15.81
C ILE A 469 -16.71 18.18 -14.68
N LYS A 470 -15.47 18.61 -14.54
CA LYS A 470 -14.57 18.12 -13.49
C LYS A 470 -14.30 19.22 -12.46
N PHE A 471 -13.84 18.84 -11.28
CA PHE A 471 -13.29 19.80 -10.32
C PHE A 471 -12.03 20.47 -10.94
N PRO A 472 -11.83 21.80 -10.80
CA PRO A 472 -12.61 22.72 -9.94
C PRO A 472 -13.93 23.24 -10.54
N ASN A 473 -14.13 23.18 -11.87
CA ASN A 473 -15.32 23.74 -12.54
C ASN A 473 -16.65 23.15 -11.99
N ALA A 474 -16.63 21.93 -11.47
CA ALA A 474 -17.78 21.32 -10.83
C ALA A 474 -18.28 22.12 -9.61
N ALA A 475 -17.43 22.95 -8.99
CA ALA A 475 -17.82 23.78 -7.87
C ALA A 475 -18.75 24.95 -8.28
N LEU A 476 -18.63 25.41 -9.52
CA LEU A 476 -19.54 26.44 -10.08
C LEU A 476 -20.97 25.96 -10.24
N GLU A 477 -21.15 24.65 -10.37
CA GLU A 477 -22.45 23.99 -10.52
C GLU A 477 -23.06 23.53 -9.17
N MET A 478 -22.48 23.93 -8.05
CA MET A 478 -23.00 23.61 -6.73
C MET A 478 -24.17 24.51 -6.35
N THR A 479 -25.21 23.91 -5.80
CA THR A 479 -26.28 24.66 -5.15
C THR A 479 -25.83 25.15 -3.77
N ASP A 480 -26.53 26.12 -3.20
CA ASP A 480 -26.18 26.66 -1.88
C ASP A 480 -26.27 25.57 -0.78
N ASP A 481 -27.23 24.65 -0.88
CA ASP A 481 -27.40 23.53 0.06
C ASP A 481 -26.24 22.52 -0.05
N GLU A 482 -25.71 22.30 -1.25
CA GLU A 482 -24.59 21.39 -1.45
C GLU A 482 -23.32 21.83 -0.68
N PHE A 483 -23.08 23.15 -0.50
CA PHE A 483 -21.94 23.61 0.31
C PHE A 483 -22.05 23.13 1.78
N ILE A 484 -23.26 23.15 2.34
CA ILE A 484 -23.54 22.64 3.70
C ILE A 484 -23.36 21.12 3.73
N GLU A 485 -23.95 20.39 2.76
CA GLU A 485 -23.89 18.93 2.68
C GLU A 485 -22.47 18.41 2.53
N TYR A 486 -21.63 19.06 1.72
CA TYR A 486 -20.22 18.69 1.58
C TYR A 486 -19.42 18.95 2.87
N GLY A 487 -19.69 20.05 3.57
CA GLY A 487 -19.10 20.33 4.88
C GLY A 487 -19.51 19.28 5.93
N GLU A 488 -20.80 18.92 5.98
CA GLU A 488 -21.31 17.86 6.86
C GLU A 488 -20.74 16.49 6.48
N SER A 489 -20.63 16.20 5.18
CA SER A 489 -20.02 14.97 4.69
C SER A 489 -18.56 14.86 5.14
N TYR A 490 -17.77 15.94 5.07
CA TYR A 490 -16.39 15.97 5.58
C TYR A 490 -16.33 15.66 7.07
N LEU A 491 -17.15 16.33 7.87
CA LEU A 491 -17.18 16.11 9.32
C LEU A 491 -17.61 14.69 9.70
N THR A 492 -18.52 14.10 8.93
CA THR A 492 -19.02 12.74 9.15
C THR A 492 -17.98 11.70 8.76
N THR A 493 -17.34 11.83 7.60
CA THR A 493 -16.35 10.87 7.14
C THR A 493 -15.09 10.88 7.99
N THR A 494 -14.64 12.07 8.42
CA THR A 494 -13.45 12.20 9.29
C THR A 494 -13.70 11.73 10.72
N LYS A 495 -14.97 11.55 11.16
CA LYS A 495 -15.30 11.11 12.52
C LYS A 495 -14.65 9.78 12.91
N ARG A 496 -14.42 8.89 11.93
CA ARG A 496 -13.73 7.60 12.14
C ARG A 496 -12.27 7.74 12.62
N HIS A 497 -11.68 8.92 12.43
CA HIS A 497 -10.28 9.20 12.79
C HIS A 497 -10.14 10.05 14.06
N ARG A 498 -11.26 10.32 14.73
CA ARG A 498 -11.34 11.22 15.91
C ARG A 498 -11.72 10.47 17.15
N SER A 499 -11.19 10.89 18.29
CA SER A 499 -11.49 10.36 19.62
C SER A 499 -12.55 11.17 20.37
N GLY A 500 -12.91 12.36 19.86
CA GLY A 500 -14.01 13.18 20.39
C GLY A 500 -13.58 14.48 21.08
N SER A 501 -12.35 14.93 20.86
CA SER A 501 -11.91 16.26 21.30
C SER A 501 -12.68 17.37 20.58
N PRO A 502 -12.82 18.57 21.21
CA PRO A 502 -13.52 19.71 20.57
C PRO A 502 -12.93 20.11 19.22
N TYR A 503 -11.63 20.03 19.06
CA TYR A 503 -10.90 20.36 17.84
C TYR A 503 -10.10 19.15 17.36
N PHE A 504 -9.95 19.03 16.03
CA PHE A 504 -9.10 18.01 15.42
C PHE A 504 -8.28 18.61 14.28
N ILE A 505 -7.10 18.04 14.08
CA ILE A 505 -6.16 18.48 13.04
C ILE A 505 -6.28 17.56 11.82
N ASP A 506 -6.49 18.14 10.65
CA ASP A 506 -6.20 17.51 9.35
C ASP A 506 -4.87 18.08 8.84
N LYS A 507 -3.81 17.29 8.96
CA LYS A 507 -2.50 17.68 8.47
C LYS A 507 -2.21 16.97 7.15
N MET A 508 -2.69 17.55 6.06
CA MET A 508 -2.39 17.14 4.69
C MET A 508 -1.76 18.32 3.94
N PRO A 509 -0.42 18.35 3.81
CA PRO A 509 0.27 19.48 3.17
C PRO A 509 -0.31 19.87 1.83
N ASN A 510 -0.55 18.93 0.93
CA ASN A 510 -1.06 19.17 -0.42
C ASN A 510 -2.50 19.76 -0.46
N ASN A 511 -3.20 19.85 0.67
CA ASN A 511 -4.50 20.54 0.72
C ASN A 511 -4.38 22.05 0.49
N PHE A 512 -3.16 22.62 0.39
CA PHE A 512 -2.98 24.01 0.00
C PHE A 512 -3.66 24.32 -1.34
N ALA A 513 -3.68 23.39 -2.28
CA ALA A 513 -4.36 23.57 -3.56
C ALA A 513 -5.89 23.66 -3.43
N ASN A 514 -6.47 23.12 -2.36
CA ASN A 514 -7.92 23.00 -2.18
C ASN A 514 -8.51 24.00 -1.16
N ILE A 515 -7.75 25.02 -0.72
CA ILE A 515 -8.19 25.98 0.31
C ILE A 515 -9.48 26.70 -0.12
N GLY A 516 -9.63 27.06 -1.40
CA GLY A 516 -10.85 27.67 -1.90
C GLY A 516 -12.10 26.82 -1.64
N PHE A 517 -12.10 25.56 -2.04
CA PHE A 517 -13.19 24.63 -1.81
C PHE A 517 -13.39 24.36 -0.31
N LEU A 518 -12.32 24.12 0.41
CA LEU A 518 -12.31 23.90 1.86
C LEU A 518 -13.03 25.03 2.60
N LYS A 519 -12.66 26.27 2.36
CA LYS A 519 -13.23 27.44 3.02
C LYS A 519 -14.68 27.71 2.65
N LEU A 520 -15.10 27.31 1.45
CA LEU A 520 -16.51 27.43 1.07
C LEU A 520 -17.40 26.36 1.75
N ILE A 521 -16.92 25.13 1.95
CA ILE A 521 -17.68 24.08 2.63
C ILE A 521 -17.56 24.13 4.17
N LEU A 522 -16.48 24.73 4.70
CA LEU A 522 -16.17 24.86 6.14
C LEU A 522 -15.61 26.27 6.43
N PRO A 523 -16.44 27.33 6.36
CA PRO A 523 -15.95 28.70 6.42
C PRO A 523 -15.22 29.04 7.72
N ASN A 524 -15.56 28.42 8.83
CA ASN A 524 -14.97 28.67 10.15
C ASN A 524 -13.76 27.79 10.47
N ALA A 525 -13.39 26.88 9.57
CA ALA A 525 -12.18 26.06 9.74
C ALA A 525 -10.92 26.94 9.78
N LYS A 526 -10.00 26.62 10.71
CA LYS A 526 -8.69 27.27 10.78
C LYS A 526 -7.74 26.67 9.75
N VAL A 527 -6.97 27.52 9.07
CA VAL A 527 -5.99 27.08 8.08
C VAL A 527 -4.62 27.65 8.45
N ILE A 528 -3.68 26.76 8.70
CA ILE A 528 -2.30 27.09 9.05
C ILE A 528 -1.40 26.64 7.92
N ASN A 529 -0.70 27.57 7.32
CA ASN A 529 0.30 27.31 6.29
C ASN A 529 1.66 27.12 6.94
N ALA A 530 2.23 25.94 6.81
CA ALA A 530 3.56 25.63 7.31
C ALA A 530 4.63 26.19 6.36
N CYS A 531 5.29 27.24 6.78
CA CYS A 531 6.32 27.95 6.02
C CYS A 531 7.72 27.57 6.50
N ARG A 532 8.65 27.42 5.56
CA ARG A 532 10.07 27.20 5.82
C ARG A 532 10.89 27.85 4.70
N HIS A 533 12.15 28.16 4.99
CA HIS A 533 13.08 28.67 3.99
C HIS A 533 13.00 27.87 2.68
N PRO A 534 12.81 28.51 1.50
CA PRO A 534 12.55 27.81 0.24
C PRO A 534 13.58 26.71 -0.06
N LEU A 535 14.88 27.04 0.00
CA LEU A 535 15.95 26.09 -0.28
C LEU A 535 15.98 24.91 0.72
N ASP A 536 15.73 25.17 2.03
CA ASP A 536 15.68 24.09 3.04
C ASP A 536 14.51 23.14 2.80
N SER A 537 13.34 23.68 2.42
CA SER A 537 12.16 22.88 2.11
C SER A 537 12.39 22.02 0.87
N CYS A 538 12.90 22.62 -0.22
CA CYS A 538 13.20 21.91 -1.47
C CYS A 538 14.24 20.82 -1.29
N ILE A 539 15.39 21.13 -0.68
CA ILE A 539 16.45 20.14 -0.46
C ILE A 539 16.02 19.03 0.49
N SER A 540 15.27 19.38 1.54
CA SER A 540 14.74 18.36 2.45
C SER A 540 13.73 17.41 1.77
N SER A 541 13.02 17.90 0.76
CA SER A 541 12.13 17.09 -0.09
C SER A 541 12.92 16.26 -1.09
N TYR A 542 13.91 16.83 -1.77
CA TYR A 542 14.80 16.15 -2.71
C TYR A 542 15.54 14.97 -2.10
N LYS A 543 15.96 15.09 -0.85
CA LYS A 543 16.65 14.04 -0.09
C LYS A 543 15.74 12.93 0.42
N GLN A 544 14.42 13.02 0.18
CA GLN A 544 13.44 12.08 0.71
C GLN A 544 12.84 11.21 -0.40
N LEU A 545 12.84 9.88 -0.23
CA LEU A 545 11.99 9.03 -1.05
C LEU A 545 10.57 9.02 -0.47
N PHE A 546 9.65 9.58 -1.22
CA PHE A 546 8.23 9.55 -0.87
C PHE A 546 7.58 8.29 -1.43
N TYR A 547 6.64 7.74 -0.69
CA TYR A 547 5.91 6.54 -1.12
C TYR A 547 4.96 6.86 -2.30
N LYS A 548 4.24 7.99 -2.23
CA LYS A 548 3.31 8.47 -3.26
C LYS A 548 3.14 10.00 -3.20
N GLY A 549 2.70 10.57 -4.29
CA GLY A 549 2.11 11.91 -4.35
C GLY A 549 3.09 13.09 -4.38
N GLN A 550 4.40 12.84 -4.54
CA GLN A 550 5.42 13.88 -4.60
C GLN A 550 6.38 13.64 -5.78
N SER A 551 5.84 13.32 -6.95
CA SER A 551 6.62 12.98 -8.16
C SER A 551 7.53 14.12 -8.65
N TRP A 552 7.20 15.35 -8.31
CA TRP A 552 7.99 16.56 -8.58
C TRP A 552 9.29 16.67 -7.76
N SER A 553 9.48 15.83 -6.73
CA SER A 553 10.55 16.03 -5.75
C SER A 553 11.90 15.41 -6.13
N TYR A 554 12.03 14.82 -7.31
CA TYR A 554 13.22 14.06 -7.73
C TYR A 554 14.06 14.77 -8.81
N ASP A 555 13.77 16.04 -9.10
CA ASP A 555 14.53 16.91 -10.00
C ASP A 555 14.57 18.33 -9.42
N LEU A 556 15.75 18.99 -9.47
CA LEU A 556 15.94 20.31 -8.84
C LEU A 556 15.13 21.41 -9.51
N PHE A 557 14.97 21.32 -10.81
CA PHE A 557 14.19 22.29 -11.58
C PHE A 557 12.69 22.11 -11.32
N GLU A 558 12.20 20.87 -11.39
CA GLU A 558 10.80 20.55 -11.14
C GLU A 558 10.36 20.91 -9.71
N ILE A 559 11.23 20.71 -8.72
CA ILE A 559 10.95 21.07 -7.32
C ILE A 559 10.87 22.58 -7.14
N ALA A 560 11.71 23.34 -7.87
CA ALA A 560 11.68 24.79 -7.84
C ALA A 560 10.40 25.33 -8.50
N GLU A 561 10.03 24.82 -9.69
CA GLU A 561 8.78 25.19 -10.36
C GLU A 561 7.57 24.90 -9.48
N TYR A 562 7.53 23.72 -8.84
CA TYR A 562 6.45 23.36 -7.93
C TYR A 562 6.37 24.28 -6.70
N TYR A 563 7.53 24.72 -6.19
CA TYR A 563 7.58 25.69 -5.09
C TYR A 563 7.02 27.04 -5.52
N LEU A 564 7.36 27.54 -6.72
CA LEU A 564 6.81 28.79 -7.28
C LEU A 564 5.28 28.70 -7.45
N GLU A 565 4.78 27.57 -7.90
CA GLU A 565 3.35 27.33 -8.03
C GLU A 565 2.65 27.30 -6.67
N TYR A 566 3.25 26.67 -5.66
CA TYR A 566 2.76 26.71 -4.29
C TYR A 566 2.70 28.15 -3.75
N ASP A 567 3.75 28.93 -3.91
CA ASP A 567 3.80 30.31 -3.47
C ASP A 567 2.74 31.18 -4.19
N ARG A 568 2.56 30.97 -5.51
CA ARG A 568 1.52 31.64 -6.31
C ARG A 568 0.11 31.30 -5.78
N MET A 569 -0.15 30.05 -5.48
CA MET A 569 -1.41 29.60 -4.92
C MET A 569 -1.64 30.22 -3.53
N MET A 570 -0.65 30.22 -2.65
CA MET A 570 -0.79 30.78 -1.31
C MET A 570 -1.04 32.29 -1.35
N ARG A 571 -0.36 33.05 -2.24
CA ARG A 571 -0.66 34.47 -2.44
C ARG A 571 -2.11 34.68 -2.89
N HIS A 572 -2.61 33.87 -3.81
CA HIS A 572 -4.00 33.92 -4.23
C HIS A 572 -4.96 33.69 -3.05
N TRP A 573 -4.69 32.69 -2.20
CA TRP A 573 -5.55 32.42 -1.03
C TRP A 573 -5.49 33.53 0.02
N HIS A 574 -4.33 34.12 0.28
CA HIS A 574 -4.24 35.28 1.17
C HIS A 574 -5.02 36.48 0.64
N ASP A 575 -5.06 36.67 -0.67
CA ASP A 575 -5.79 37.73 -1.33
C ASP A 575 -7.33 37.46 -1.32
N ALA A 576 -7.73 36.19 -1.46
CA ALA A 576 -9.13 35.75 -1.46
C ALA A 576 -9.73 35.67 -0.05
N PHE A 577 -8.94 35.29 0.95
CA PHE A 577 -9.34 35.13 2.36
C PHE A 577 -8.43 35.95 3.29
N PRO A 578 -8.48 37.29 3.24
CA PRO A 578 -7.57 38.14 3.99
C PRO A 578 -7.71 37.95 5.50
N GLY A 579 -6.59 37.59 6.16
CA GLY A 579 -6.54 37.35 7.61
C GLY A 579 -7.10 36.01 8.09
N GLU A 580 -7.54 35.13 7.20
CA GLU A 580 -8.13 33.82 7.56
C GLU A 580 -7.16 32.65 7.44
N ILE A 581 -5.95 32.88 6.94
CA ILE A 581 -4.87 31.89 6.82
C ILE A 581 -3.68 32.41 7.60
N MET A 582 -3.13 31.57 8.48
CA MET A 582 -1.94 31.90 9.26
C MET A 582 -0.70 31.29 8.64
N ASP A 583 0.26 32.10 8.23
CA ASP A 583 1.61 31.63 7.89
C ASP A 583 2.39 31.40 9.20
N PHE A 584 2.87 30.18 9.37
CA PHE A 584 3.64 29.77 10.54
C PHE A 584 5.04 29.34 10.13
N HIS A 585 6.02 30.19 10.44
CA HIS A 585 7.39 30.06 10.00
C HIS A 585 8.21 29.17 10.94
N TYR A 586 8.80 28.11 10.40
CA TYR A 586 9.64 27.16 11.14
C TYR A 586 10.82 27.86 11.85
N GLU A 587 11.49 28.77 11.18
CA GLU A 587 12.64 29.51 11.69
C GLU A 587 12.27 30.39 12.88
N SER A 588 11.11 31.05 12.83
CA SER A 588 10.61 31.90 13.93
C SER A 588 10.35 31.08 15.21
N VAL A 589 9.86 29.84 15.05
CA VAL A 589 9.66 28.93 16.18
C VAL A 589 10.97 28.51 16.83
N LEU A 590 12.01 28.28 16.01
CA LEU A 590 13.35 27.96 16.51
C LEU A 590 13.99 29.13 17.27
N ASP A 591 13.65 30.36 16.89
CA ASP A 591 14.15 31.56 17.56
C ASP A 591 13.37 31.90 18.83
N ASN A 592 12.04 31.77 18.82
CA ASN A 592 11.20 32.09 19.97
C ASN A 592 9.97 31.17 20.03
N GLN A 593 10.18 29.95 20.51
CA GLN A 593 9.14 28.93 20.62
C GLN A 593 7.90 29.41 21.38
N GLU A 594 8.08 30.06 22.53
CA GLU A 594 6.97 30.46 23.38
C GLU A 594 6.08 31.52 22.72
N SER A 595 6.67 32.57 22.13
CA SER A 595 5.92 33.60 21.44
C SER A 595 5.15 33.07 20.27
N GLU A 596 5.78 32.23 19.43
CA GLU A 596 5.14 31.67 18.26
C GLU A 596 4.05 30.65 18.62
N THR A 597 4.26 29.85 19.67
CA THR A 597 3.22 28.94 20.20
C THR A 597 2.01 29.72 20.73
N LYS A 598 2.23 30.86 21.42
CA LYS A 598 1.12 31.73 21.87
C LYS A 598 0.29 32.26 20.70
N LYS A 599 0.95 32.79 19.66
CA LYS A 599 0.27 33.26 18.44
C LYS A 599 -0.52 32.16 17.77
N LEU A 600 0.04 30.94 17.70
CA LEU A 600 -0.61 29.77 17.11
C LEU A 600 -1.88 29.38 17.86
N LEU A 601 -1.82 29.32 19.20
CA LEU A 601 -2.98 29.01 20.04
C LEU A 601 -4.04 30.11 19.94
N GLU A 602 -3.65 31.39 20.01
CA GLU A 602 -4.55 32.54 19.86
C GLU A 602 -5.29 32.51 18.50
N TYR A 603 -4.58 32.23 17.40
CA TYR A 603 -5.20 32.08 16.09
C TYR A 603 -6.23 30.95 16.06
N CYS A 604 -5.95 29.85 16.73
CA CYS A 604 -6.88 28.71 16.86
C CYS A 604 -8.03 28.97 17.83
N GLY A 605 -8.00 30.05 18.62
CA GLY A 605 -8.98 30.32 19.69
C GLY A 605 -8.79 29.41 20.90
N LEU A 606 -7.58 28.98 21.18
CA LEU A 606 -7.22 28.07 22.27
C LEU A 606 -6.54 28.85 23.39
N GLU A 607 -6.85 28.47 24.64
CA GLU A 607 -6.18 29.00 25.82
C GLU A 607 -4.72 28.50 25.88
N TRP A 608 -3.89 29.26 26.60
CA TRP A 608 -2.50 28.87 26.80
C TRP A 608 -2.35 27.63 27.69
N GLU A 609 -1.61 26.65 27.19
CA GLU A 609 -1.18 25.45 27.93
C GLU A 609 0.33 25.24 27.79
N GLU A 610 1.06 25.19 28.93
CA GLU A 610 2.54 25.06 28.97
C GLU A 610 3.01 23.75 28.28
N GLN A 611 2.19 22.70 28.29
CA GLN A 611 2.52 21.43 27.67
C GLN A 611 2.74 21.54 26.15
N CYS A 612 2.21 22.57 25.50
CA CYS A 612 2.47 22.85 24.08
C CYS A 612 3.93 23.21 23.81
N LEU A 613 4.68 23.71 24.81
CA LEU A 613 6.14 23.90 24.72
C LEU A 613 6.91 22.59 24.86
N LYS A 614 6.33 21.61 25.53
CA LYS A 614 6.92 20.28 25.75
C LYS A 614 6.31 19.24 24.79
N PHE A 615 5.99 19.65 23.58
CA PHE A 615 5.32 18.83 22.57
C PHE A 615 6.01 17.47 22.33
N TYR A 616 7.32 17.38 22.53
CA TYR A 616 8.14 16.17 22.39
C TYR A 616 7.85 15.11 23.47
N GLU A 617 7.21 15.48 24.59
CA GLU A 617 6.75 14.55 25.63
C GLU A 617 5.40 13.92 25.33
N THR A 618 4.65 14.47 24.36
CA THR A 618 3.31 13.99 24.00
C THR A 618 3.38 12.65 23.30
N LYS A 619 2.84 11.63 23.95
CA LYS A 619 2.83 10.25 23.45
C LYS A 619 1.65 10.04 22.51
N ARG A 620 1.92 10.07 21.22
CA ARG A 620 0.97 9.66 20.18
C ARG A 620 1.71 8.97 19.04
N SER A 621 0.97 8.24 18.21
CA SER A 621 1.53 7.70 16.96
C SER A 621 1.75 8.82 15.94
N ILE A 622 2.90 8.82 15.29
CA ILE A 622 3.27 9.83 14.29
C ILE A 622 3.76 9.07 13.03
N ASN A 623 2.95 9.09 12.00
CA ASN A 623 3.26 8.39 10.75
C ASN A 623 3.75 9.38 9.67
N THR A 624 4.90 10.00 9.88
CA THR A 624 5.53 10.92 8.93
C THR A 624 7.04 10.71 8.89
N ALA A 625 7.68 11.21 7.82
CA ALA A 625 9.14 11.21 7.70
C ALA A 625 9.87 12.03 8.81
N SER A 626 9.13 12.87 9.54
CA SER A 626 9.65 13.72 10.63
C SER A 626 9.32 13.19 12.03
N SER A 627 8.79 11.95 12.15
CA SER A 627 8.28 11.39 13.41
C SER A 627 9.32 11.37 14.53
N GLU A 628 10.57 11.06 14.24
CA GLU A 628 11.65 11.03 15.22
C GLU A 628 12.08 12.43 15.67
N GLN A 629 12.10 13.39 14.73
CA GLN A 629 12.53 14.75 15.00
C GLN A 629 11.60 15.47 15.99
N VAL A 630 10.30 15.27 15.89
CA VAL A 630 9.31 15.91 16.78
C VAL A 630 9.15 15.22 18.14
N ARG A 631 9.88 14.14 18.38
CA ARG A 631 10.00 13.49 19.71
C ARG A 631 11.20 13.99 20.52
N GLN A 632 11.86 15.02 20.03
CA GLN A 632 13.00 15.67 20.68
C GLN A 632 12.74 17.16 20.81
N PRO A 633 13.36 17.84 21.81
CA PRO A 633 13.32 19.28 21.90
C PRO A 633 13.79 19.96 20.60
N LEU A 634 13.33 21.18 20.36
CA LEU A 634 13.77 21.97 19.19
C LEU A 634 15.29 22.13 19.17
N TYR A 635 15.87 21.96 17.99
CA TYR A 635 17.29 22.20 17.77
C TYR A 635 17.52 23.02 16.49
N LYS A 636 18.47 23.97 16.54
CA LYS A 636 18.73 24.91 15.42
C LYS A 636 19.50 24.31 14.25
N GLY A 637 20.00 23.07 14.36
CA GLY A 637 20.87 22.47 13.36
C GLY A 637 20.22 22.15 12.01
N ALA A 638 18.89 22.26 11.90
CA ALA A 638 18.15 22.08 10.65
C ALA A 638 17.89 23.38 9.89
N MET A 639 18.22 24.54 10.49
CA MET A 639 18.05 25.85 9.87
C MET A 639 19.20 26.13 8.91
N TYR A 640 18.89 26.54 7.70
CA TYR A 640 19.86 26.83 6.62
C TYR A 640 20.79 25.64 6.30
N ALA A 641 20.33 24.42 6.49
CA ALA A 641 21.10 23.21 6.16
C ALA A 641 21.43 23.11 4.65
N TRP A 642 20.67 23.81 3.80
CA TRP A 642 20.94 23.95 2.37
C TRP A 642 22.34 24.49 2.06
N LYS A 643 22.93 25.32 2.94
CA LYS A 643 24.29 25.88 2.77
C LYS A 643 25.37 24.80 2.63
N ASN A 644 25.16 23.63 3.20
CA ASN A 644 26.07 22.50 3.03
C ASN A 644 26.10 21.96 1.58
N TYR A 645 25.15 22.35 0.76
CA TYR A 645 24.93 21.87 -0.60
C TYR A 645 24.88 23.01 -1.63
N GLU A 646 25.20 24.26 -1.23
CA GLU A 646 25.06 25.46 -2.06
C GLU A 646 25.74 25.33 -3.42
N SER A 647 26.93 24.69 -3.47
CA SER A 647 27.69 24.43 -4.71
C SER A 647 27.03 23.45 -5.69
N HIS A 648 26.00 22.74 -5.26
CA HIS A 648 25.34 21.68 -6.05
C HIS A 648 23.92 22.04 -6.49
N ILE A 649 23.36 23.16 -6.02
CA ILE A 649 21.95 23.50 -6.17
C ILE A 649 21.72 24.77 -7.00
N GLU A 650 22.65 25.11 -7.87
CA GLU A 650 22.55 26.29 -8.74
C GLU A 650 21.23 26.38 -9.52
N PRO A 651 20.71 25.27 -10.16
CA PRO A 651 19.43 25.32 -10.87
C PRO A 651 18.25 25.68 -9.97
N LEU A 652 18.29 25.23 -8.71
CA LEU A 652 17.26 25.53 -7.70
C LEU A 652 17.34 27.03 -7.28
N ILE A 653 18.56 27.56 -7.08
CA ILE A 653 18.80 28.96 -6.70
C ILE A 653 18.34 29.88 -7.80
N GLU A 654 18.73 29.63 -9.07
CA GLU A 654 18.35 30.43 -10.22
C GLU A 654 16.83 30.47 -10.41
N THR A 655 16.16 29.32 -10.35
CA THR A 655 14.71 29.26 -10.54
C THR A 655 13.95 29.97 -9.41
N LEU A 656 14.42 29.85 -8.16
CA LEU A 656 13.80 30.50 -6.99
C LEU A 656 14.27 31.91 -6.72
N GLU A 657 15.14 32.46 -7.56
CA GLU A 657 15.69 33.82 -7.39
C GLU A 657 14.64 34.91 -7.05
N PRO A 658 13.44 34.93 -7.68
CA PRO A 658 12.41 35.93 -7.38
C PRO A 658 11.96 35.95 -5.91
N LEU A 659 12.00 34.81 -5.25
CA LEU A 659 11.65 34.67 -3.83
C LEU A 659 12.85 34.92 -2.92
N LEU A 660 14.02 34.41 -3.30
CA LEU A 660 15.24 34.47 -2.50
C LEU A 660 15.79 35.88 -2.35
N LYS A 661 15.63 36.77 -3.36
CA LYS A 661 16.05 38.16 -3.29
C LYS A 661 15.40 38.96 -2.17
N ASN A 662 14.23 38.58 -1.73
CA ASN A 662 13.47 39.26 -0.69
C ASN A 662 13.81 38.80 0.74
N LEU A 663 14.69 37.81 0.88
CA LEU A 663 15.12 37.30 2.18
C LEU A 663 16.18 38.22 2.84
N THR A 664 16.47 38.00 4.11
CA THR A 664 17.57 38.64 4.81
C THR A 664 18.93 38.12 4.33
N ASP A 665 19.99 38.87 4.45
CA ASP A 665 21.31 38.52 3.90
C ASP A 665 21.91 37.25 4.48
N ASP A 666 21.61 36.92 5.72
CA ASP A 666 22.00 35.64 6.37
C ASP A 666 21.26 34.42 5.82
N ALA A 667 20.07 34.64 5.24
CA ALA A 667 19.25 33.65 4.60
C ALA A 667 19.46 33.48 3.10
N LYS A 668 20.17 34.42 2.44
CA LYS A 668 20.45 34.41 1.00
C LYS A 668 21.61 33.48 0.62
N PRO A 669 21.57 32.86 -0.56
CA PRO A 669 22.72 32.25 -1.22
C PRO A 669 23.83 33.27 -1.45
N GLN A 670 25.08 32.84 -1.47
CA GLN A 670 26.23 33.75 -1.69
C GLN A 670 26.13 34.47 -3.03
N SER A 671 25.68 33.78 -4.07
CA SER A 671 25.52 34.38 -5.42
C SER A 671 24.52 35.55 -5.49
N LEU A 672 23.56 35.62 -4.56
CA LEU A 672 22.55 36.70 -4.49
C LEU A 672 22.90 37.80 -3.49
N LYS A 673 24.01 37.71 -2.74
CA LYS A 673 24.49 38.76 -1.85
C LYS A 673 25.31 39.80 -2.58
N GLU A 674 25.87 39.44 -3.72
CA GLU A 674 26.78 40.29 -4.51
C GLU A 674 26.03 41.11 -5.59
N LEU A 675 24.70 40.92 -5.70
CA LEU A 675 23.80 41.71 -6.55
C LEU A 675 23.10 42.81 -5.75
#